data_2f85d45bdcc7c051ba2f0f03224ce64d
#
_entry.id   2f85d45bdcc7c051ba2f0f03224ce64d
#
_cell.length_a   1.000
_cell.length_b   1.000
_cell.length_c   1.000
_cell.angle_alpha   90.00
_cell.angle_beta   90.00
_cell.angle_gamma   90.00
#
_symmetry.space_group_name_H-M   'P 1'
#
loop_
_entity.id
_entity.type
_entity.pdbx_description
1 polymer ?
#
loop_
_entity_poly.entity_id
_entity_poly.type
_entity_poly.pdbx_seq_one_letter_code
_entity_poly.pdbx_strand_id
1 'polypeptide(L)'
;MNTSLSWIKMFVPDLDVTAQEYTDAMTLSGTKVEGYELLDADLENIVIGQIEKIEKHPDADKLIICQVNVGNEVTQIVTGAPNVKEGDKVPVVLPGGRVAGGHDGKKTPGGIKIKAGKLRGVDSYGMMCSIEELGSTREMYPEAPEYGIYIFPEDATVGASAIEALGLNDAVIEYEITSNRVDCYGVLGIAREAAATFRKEFVPPVVTATGNDEDVNDYVKVTVEDKDLCPRYCARVVKNVKIGPSPKWMQRCLAANGIRPINNLVDITNYVMEEYGQPMHAYDLDMIANHEIHVRRAGKDEKFVTLDGQERQMDENVLMICDGEKSIGIAGIMGGENSMITDNVKTVLFEAACFDGPNIRLSAKRIGLRTDASGKFEKGLDPNNALAAIDRACQLMEELGAGEVVGGVADVYTKKKEPVRVPFEPEKINSLLGTDISKEDMLEYLSRVELAYDETTNEIVAPTFRHDIFRTADIAEEVARFYGYDNIPTTLPSGEATTGKLQFKLRIEEGARDVAEYCGFSQGYCYSFESPKVFDKLQIPTGDELRKAITISNPLGEDFSIMRTISLNGMLTSLATNYNRRNKNVRLYELGNVYLPKELPLTELPDERMMFTLGMYGDGDFFDMKGVVEEFFDQIGMHKKTEYDPKAGKTFLHPGRQALISYEGEVMGYLGEVHPAVADTYGIGTRAYVAVLDILNVVKHASFDRKYEGIAKFPAVNRDISMVVPKEIMVGQIEHMIAQRGGKILEHFELFDIYEGDQIERGFKSVAYSLTFRSKEKTLEEAEINGAMNKILNGLEGMGIQLRK
;
A
#
# COMPACT_ATOMS: atom_id res chain seq x y z
N MET A 1 5.11 -2.27 14.36
CA MET A 1 5.32 -2.26 15.84
C MET A 1 6.76 -2.63 16.09
N ASN A 2 7.44 -1.86 16.98
CA ASN A 2 8.81 -2.18 17.36
C ASN A 2 8.80 -2.75 18.78
N THR A 3 9.70 -3.67 19.09
CA THR A 3 9.96 -4.08 20.48
C THR A 3 11.34 -4.67 20.61
N SER A 4 11.93 -4.60 21.80
CA SER A 4 13.24 -5.17 22.03
C SER A 4 13.20 -6.68 22.31
N LEU A 5 14.21 -7.38 21.84
CA LEU A 5 14.34 -8.81 22.09
C LEU A 5 14.53 -9.09 23.59
N SER A 6 15.21 -8.20 24.33
CA SER A 6 15.38 -8.32 25.77
C SER A 6 14.03 -8.22 26.52
N TRP A 7 13.10 -7.36 26.08
CA TRP A 7 11.77 -7.28 26.68
C TRP A 7 10.96 -8.56 26.43
N ILE A 8 11.05 -9.14 25.22
CA ILE A 8 10.42 -10.43 24.93
C ILE A 8 10.99 -11.53 25.86
N LYS A 9 12.32 -11.56 26.05
CA LYS A 9 13.00 -12.51 26.96
C LYS A 9 12.57 -12.40 28.43
N MET A 10 12.04 -11.26 28.86
CA MET A 10 11.44 -11.14 30.21
C MET A 10 10.25 -12.09 30.39
N PHE A 11 9.52 -12.40 29.33
CA PHE A 11 8.34 -13.28 29.32
C PHE A 11 8.61 -14.66 28.71
N VAL A 12 9.78 -14.83 28.10
CA VAL A 12 10.28 -16.12 27.55
C VAL A 12 11.74 -16.31 28.03
N PRO A 13 11.95 -16.59 29.31
CA PRO A 13 13.30 -16.56 29.92
C PRO A 13 14.33 -17.47 29.25
N ASP A 14 13.89 -18.64 28.74
CA ASP A 14 14.76 -19.62 28.08
C ASP A 14 14.95 -19.40 26.59
N LEU A 15 14.62 -18.20 26.07
CA LEU A 15 14.80 -17.84 24.68
C LEU A 15 16.25 -17.42 24.41
N ASP A 16 17.09 -18.41 24.07
CA ASP A 16 18.49 -18.22 23.72
C ASP A 16 18.67 -18.32 22.18
N VAL A 17 18.47 -17.21 21.50
CA VAL A 17 18.54 -17.09 20.03
C VAL A 17 19.16 -15.77 19.63
N THR A 18 19.77 -15.73 18.45
CA THR A 18 20.20 -14.48 17.81
C THR A 18 19.01 -13.73 17.22
N ALA A 19 19.17 -12.44 16.95
CA ALA A 19 18.13 -11.63 16.32
C ALA A 19 17.73 -12.17 14.93
N GLN A 20 18.69 -12.72 14.17
CA GLN A 20 18.41 -13.33 12.86
C GLN A 20 17.58 -14.61 13.00
N GLU A 21 17.99 -15.54 13.85
CA GLU A 21 17.23 -16.78 14.10
C GLU A 21 15.82 -16.49 14.60
N TYR A 22 15.70 -15.48 15.47
CA TYR A 22 14.40 -15.02 15.95
C TYR A 22 13.51 -14.51 14.82
N THR A 23 14.04 -13.61 14.00
CA THR A 23 13.34 -12.99 12.86
C THR A 23 12.84 -14.01 11.86
N ASP A 24 13.72 -14.95 11.48
CA ASP A 24 13.39 -15.99 10.51
C ASP A 24 12.29 -16.92 11.03
N ALA A 25 12.42 -17.39 12.26
CA ALA A 25 11.45 -18.31 12.87
C ALA A 25 10.08 -17.67 13.08
N MET A 26 10.03 -16.42 13.57
CA MET A 26 8.79 -15.69 13.77
C MET A 26 8.05 -15.44 12.44
N THR A 27 8.78 -15.06 11.40
CA THR A 27 8.21 -14.87 10.07
C THR A 27 7.64 -16.18 9.52
N LEU A 28 8.38 -17.28 9.61
CA LEU A 28 7.94 -18.59 9.14
C LEU A 28 6.73 -19.14 9.92
N SER A 29 6.58 -18.77 11.18
CA SER A 29 5.43 -19.19 12.01
C SER A 29 4.21 -18.24 11.93
N GLY A 30 4.26 -17.25 11.02
CA GLY A 30 3.11 -16.38 10.70
C GLY A 30 3.11 -15.00 11.37
N THR A 31 4.12 -14.69 12.23
CA THR A 31 4.29 -13.35 12.79
C THR A 31 5.39 -12.62 12.02
N LYS A 32 5.00 -11.90 10.95
CA LYS A 32 5.94 -11.29 10.02
C LYS A 32 6.82 -10.23 10.68
N VAL A 33 8.13 -10.40 10.53
CA VAL A 33 9.14 -9.42 10.89
C VAL A 33 9.64 -8.72 9.63
N GLU A 34 9.64 -7.38 9.62
CA GLU A 34 10.16 -6.56 8.52
C GLU A 34 11.68 -6.39 8.58
N GLY A 35 12.23 -6.36 9.78
CA GLY A 35 13.65 -6.21 10.01
C GLY A 35 14.01 -6.14 11.49
N TYR A 36 15.31 -5.99 11.75
CA TYR A 36 15.80 -5.71 13.09
C TYR A 36 17.03 -4.78 13.07
N GLU A 37 17.22 -4.04 14.15
CA GLU A 37 18.42 -3.22 14.39
C GLU A 37 19.13 -3.70 15.65
N LEU A 38 20.42 -4.03 15.51
CA LEU A 38 21.29 -4.26 16.68
C LEU A 38 21.75 -2.90 17.20
N LEU A 39 21.46 -2.60 18.45
CA LEU A 39 21.79 -1.30 19.04
C LEU A 39 23.31 -1.14 19.22
N ASP A 40 24.04 -2.22 19.32
CA ASP A 40 25.50 -2.29 19.47
C ASP A 40 26.27 -2.61 18.18
N ALA A 41 25.60 -2.66 17.00
CA ALA A 41 26.24 -3.10 15.75
C ALA A 41 27.53 -2.36 15.41
N ASP A 42 27.63 -1.11 15.75
CA ASP A 42 28.78 -0.22 15.48
C ASP A 42 29.58 0.14 16.74
N LEU A 43 29.36 -0.58 17.86
CA LEU A 43 30.02 -0.36 19.14
C LEU A 43 30.95 -1.53 19.47
N GLU A 44 32.18 -1.21 19.84
CA GLU A 44 33.18 -2.24 20.16
C GLU A 44 34.12 -1.73 21.24
N ASN A 45 34.39 -2.56 22.24
CA ASN A 45 35.41 -2.34 23.27
C ASN A 45 35.24 -1.04 24.04
N ILE A 46 34.04 -0.83 24.60
CA ILE A 46 33.67 0.34 25.41
C ILE A 46 33.43 -0.12 26.84
N VAL A 47 34.20 0.44 27.77
CA VAL A 47 34.15 0.07 29.19
C VAL A 47 33.78 1.29 30.04
N ILE A 48 33.35 1.03 31.26
CA ILE A 48 33.16 2.07 32.29
C ILE A 48 34.52 2.41 32.87
N GLY A 49 34.97 3.66 32.67
CA GLY A 49 36.20 4.17 33.29
C GLY A 49 35.88 5.15 34.39
N GLN A 50 36.73 5.22 35.42
CA GLN A 50 36.64 6.23 36.47
C GLN A 50 37.80 7.25 36.36
N ILE A 51 37.49 8.53 36.36
CA ILE A 51 38.45 9.61 36.28
C ILE A 51 39.10 9.75 37.64
N GLU A 52 40.39 9.41 37.77
CA GLU A 52 41.13 9.49 39.03
C GLU A 52 41.79 10.86 39.21
N LYS A 53 42.25 11.50 38.07
CA LYS A 53 42.95 12.80 38.11
C LYS A 53 42.69 13.59 36.86
N ILE A 54 42.57 14.89 37.00
CA ILE A 54 42.43 15.84 35.88
C ILE A 54 43.56 16.90 35.95
N GLU A 55 44.27 17.08 34.83
CA GLU A 55 45.31 18.09 34.66
C GLU A 55 45.01 19.03 33.48
N LYS A 56 45.48 20.25 33.54
CA LYS A 56 45.35 21.19 32.43
C LYS A 56 46.27 20.79 31.29
N HIS A 57 45.79 20.93 30.07
CA HIS A 57 46.63 20.73 28.89
C HIS A 57 47.66 21.86 28.76
N PRO A 58 48.97 21.55 28.51
CA PRO A 58 50.03 22.57 28.48
C PRO A 58 49.87 23.58 27.36
N ASP A 59 49.30 23.19 26.19
CA ASP A 59 49.26 24.01 24.97
C ASP A 59 47.83 24.28 24.43
N ALA A 60 46.78 24.06 25.27
CA ALA A 60 45.39 24.24 24.83
C ALA A 60 44.45 24.56 26.01
N ASP A 61 43.85 25.72 26.00
CA ASP A 61 42.97 26.23 27.08
C ASP A 61 41.66 25.45 27.23
N LYS A 62 41.20 24.77 26.17
CA LYS A 62 39.93 24.03 26.12
C LYS A 62 40.11 22.54 26.27
N LEU A 63 41.33 22.03 26.47
CA LEU A 63 41.60 20.63 26.64
C LEU A 63 42.06 20.34 28.08
N ILE A 64 41.68 19.16 28.56
CA ILE A 64 42.13 18.61 29.84
C ILE A 64 42.71 17.21 29.62
N ILE A 65 43.63 16.84 30.48
CA ILE A 65 44.27 15.52 30.49
C ILE A 65 43.68 14.77 31.68
N CYS A 66 43.04 13.63 31.41
CA CYS A 66 42.40 12.76 32.40
C CYS A 66 43.23 11.49 32.58
N GLN A 67 43.52 11.10 33.81
CA GLN A 67 43.96 9.74 34.14
C GLN A 67 42.72 8.93 34.50
N VAL A 68 42.42 7.94 33.69
CA VAL A 68 41.16 7.19 33.77
C VAL A 68 41.45 5.73 34.07
N ASN A 69 40.97 5.23 35.20
CA ASN A 69 41.01 3.82 35.57
C ASN A 69 39.94 3.05 34.78
N VAL A 70 40.33 2.15 33.93
CA VAL A 70 39.47 1.30 33.08
C VAL A 70 39.31 -0.12 33.59
N GLY A 71 39.64 -0.35 34.85
CA GLY A 71 39.48 -1.60 35.58
C GLY A 71 40.80 -2.40 35.73
N ASN A 72 41.54 -2.65 34.68
CA ASN A 72 42.79 -3.39 34.65
C ASN A 72 44.03 -2.47 34.64
N GLU A 73 43.87 -1.21 34.24
CA GLU A 73 44.94 -0.21 34.15
C GLU A 73 44.37 1.22 34.24
N VAL A 74 45.27 2.17 34.43
CA VAL A 74 44.98 3.60 34.35
C VAL A 74 45.52 4.12 33.03
N THR A 75 44.62 4.66 32.20
CA THR A 75 44.97 5.17 30.88
C THR A 75 44.82 6.69 30.78
N GLN A 76 45.66 7.33 29.99
CA GLN A 76 45.61 8.79 29.75
C GLN A 76 44.66 9.11 28.61
N ILE A 77 43.67 9.95 28.82
CA ILE A 77 42.75 10.43 27.82
C ILE A 77 42.70 11.96 27.83
N VAL A 78 42.84 12.57 26.67
CA VAL A 78 42.70 14.00 26.48
C VAL A 78 41.28 14.30 25.95
N THR A 79 40.57 15.23 26.59
CA THR A 79 39.21 15.60 26.18
C THR A 79 39.00 17.13 26.25
N GLY A 80 38.04 17.59 25.46
CA GLY A 80 37.53 18.97 25.54
C GLY A 80 36.19 19.07 26.25
N ALA A 81 35.68 17.99 26.84
CA ALA A 81 34.40 18.00 27.55
C ALA A 81 34.46 18.84 28.84
N PRO A 82 33.50 19.77 29.01
CA PRO A 82 33.51 20.70 30.14
C PRO A 82 32.85 20.14 31.40
N ASN A 83 32.15 18.99 31.32
CA ASN A 83 31.25 18.49 32.36
C ASN A 83 31.86 17.42 33.24
N VAL A 84 33.09 16.98 33.02
CA VAL A 84 33.72 15.89 33.77
C VAL A 84 34.54 16.41 34.95
N LYS A 85 34.55 15.65 36.03
CA LYS A 85 35.36 15.94 37.28
C LYS A 85 36.00 14.66 37.81
N GLU A 86 36.95 14.79 38.72
CA GLU A 86 37.58 13.66 39.39
C GLU A 86 36.53 12.87 40.18
N GLY A 87 36.55 11.53 40.04
CA GLY A 87 35.59 10.61 40.64
C GLY A 87 34.48 10.17 39.70
N ASP A 88 34.20 10.93 38.61
CA ASP A 88 33.16 10.57 37.66
C ASP A 88 33.44 9.25 36.95
N LYS A 89 32.38 8.48 36.74
CA LYS A 89 32.41 7.26 35.94
C LYS A 89 31.82 7.54 34.57
N VAL A 90 32.56 7.17 33.52
CA VAL A 90 32.27 7.60 32.12
C VAL A 90 32.42 6.43 31.15
N PRO A 91 31.74 6.39 30.01
CA PRO A 91 32.01 5.41 28.96
C PRO A 91 33.32 5.74 28.26
N VAL A 92 34.20 4.76 28.15
CA VAL A 92 35.54 4.88 27.54
C VAL A 92 35.67 3.85 26.45
N VAL A 93 35.84 4.31 25.21
CA VAL A 93 36.24 3.42 24.10
C VAL A 93 37.76 3.28 24.15
N LEU A 94 38.22 2.04 24.28
CA LEU A 94 39.64 1.70 24.29
C LEU A 94 40.25 1.73 22.87
N PRO A 95 41.58 1.88 22.73
CA PRO A 95 42.24 1.86 21.44
C PRO A 95 41.94 0.58 20.66
N GLY A 96 41.50 0.71 19.41
CA GLY A 96 41.04 -0.37 18.57
C GLY A 96 39.51 -0.57 18.56
N GLY A 97 38.80 -0.07 19.56
CA GLY A 97 37.35 -0.11 19.66
C GLY A 97 36.64 0.84 18.68
N ARG A 98 35.31 0.85 18.72
CA ARG A 98 34.47 1.62 17.81
C ARG A 98 33.34 2.34 18.55
N VAL A 99 32.94 3.49 18.02
CA VAL A 99 31.76 4.26 18.40
C VAL A 99 30.84 4.40 17.19
N ALA A 100 29.53 4.53 17.39
CA ALA A 100 28.54 4.56 16.33
C ALA A 100 28.63 5.81 15.43
N GLY A 101 29.07 6.93 15.98
CA GLY A 101 29.11 8.18 15.22
C GLY A 101 29.91 9.30 15.90
N GLY A 102 29.78 10.51 15.40
CA GLY A 102 30.34 11.70 15.99
C GLY A 102 29.43 12.34 17.04
N HIS A 103 29.95 13.34 17.76
CA HIS A 103 29.19 14.10 18.76
C HIS A 103 28.00 14.88 18.22
N ASP A 104 27.87 14.96 16.89
CA ASP A 104 26.71 15.55 16.19
C ASP A 104 25.53 14.58 16.05
N GLY A 105 25.64 13.38 16.61
CA GLY A 105 24.61 12.34 16.59
C GLY A 105 24.45 11.62 15.24
N LYS A 106 25.29 11.92 14.24
CA LYS A 106 25.23 11.25 12.95
C LYS A 106 25.93 9.90 13.02
N LYS A 107 25.16 8.82 12.89
CA LYS A 107 25.72 7.47 12.79
C LYS A 107 26.57 7.34 11.52
N THR A 108 27.70 6.66 11.65
CA THR A 108 28.60 6.31 10.55
C THR A 108 28.51 4.81 10.29
N PRO A 109 28.08 4.34 9.11
CA PRO A 109 28.01 2.92 8.83
C PRO A 109 29.34 2.19 9.09
N GLY A 110 29.31 1.14 9.92
CA GLY A 110 30.50 0.42 10.38
C GLY A 110 31.27 1.09 11.50
N GLY A 111 30.72 2.15 12.09
CA GLY A 111 31.29 2.86 13.22
C GLY A 111 32.60 3.61 12.95
N ILE A 112 32.99 4.45 13.89
CA ILE A 112 34.27 5.17 13.85
C ILE A 112 35.28 4.42 14.74
N LYS A 113 36.35 3.91 14.14
CA LYS A 113 37.41 3.23 14.88
C LYS A 113 38.31 4.21 15.62
N ILE A 114 38.40 4.06 16.93
CA ILE A 114 39.23 4.90 17.80
C ILE A 114 40.64 4.29 17.90
N LYS A 115 41.66 5.13 17.77
CA LYS A 115 43.07 4.74 17.85
C LYS A 115 43.79 5.58 18.91
N ALA A 116 44.81 5.02 19.50
CA ALA A 116 45.76 5.81 20.26
C ALA A 116 46.35 6.93 19.36
N GLY A 117 46.46 8.13 19.88
CA GLY A 117 46.90 9.28 19.08
C GLY A 117 47.42 10.44 19.97
N LYS A 118 47.74 11.55 19.35
CA LYS A 118 48.14 12.77 20.07
C LYS A 118 47.16 13.91 19.80
N LEU A 119 46.63 14.52 20.84
CA LEU A 119 45.88 15.75 20.77
C LEU A 119 46.78 16.95 21.20
N ARG A 120 47.09 17.79 20.28
CA ARG A 120 48.00 18.95 20.46
C ARG A 120 49.32 18.56 21.17
N GLY A 121 49.91 17.43 20.75
CA GLY A 121 51.20 16.96 21.28
C GLY A 121 51.12 16.02 22.49
N VAL A 122 50.01 15.94 23.18
CA VAL A 122 49.81 15.07 24.37
C VAL A 122 49.19 13.73 23.92
N ASP A 123 49.74 12.63 24.41
CA ASP A 123 49.24 11.26 24.08
C ASP A 123 47.87 11.05 24.69
N SER A 124 46.96 10.43 23.91
CA SER A 124 45.62 10.00 24.33
C SER A 124 45.37 8.55 23.90
N TYR A 125 45.01 7.70 24.85
CA TYR A 125 44.84 6.27 24.66
C TYR A 125 43.36 5.88 24.80
N GLY A 126 42.55 6.24 23.83
CA GLY A 126 41.11 6.04 23.81
C GLY A 126 40.34 7.37 23.83
N MET A 127 39.04 7.28 24.01
CA MET A 127 38.12 8.40 24.01
C MET A 127 37.01 8.20 25.04
N MET A 128 36.66 9.22 25.81
CA MET A 128 35.42 9.25 26.59
C MET A 128 34.26 9.63 25.67
N CYS A 129 33.11 9.05 25.85
CA CYS A 129 31.98 9.16 24.89
C CYS A 129 30.79 9.94 25.46
N SER A 130 30.16 10.73 24.61
CA SER A 130 28.80 11.21 24.80
C SER A 130 27.80 10.11 24.44
N ILE A 131 26.51 10.31 24.77
CA ILE A 131 25.46 9.34 24.43
C ILE A 131 25.21 9.30 22.91
N GLU A 132 25.42 10.43 22.21
CA GLU A 132 25.29 10.55 20.76
C GLU A 132 26.38 9.76 20.03
N GLU A 133 27.61 9.78 20.53
CA GLU A 133 28.71 8.97 19.98
C GLU A 133 28.47 7.47 20.16
N LEU A 134 27.69 7.06 21.17
CA LEU A 134 27.23 5.70 21.40
C LEU A 134 25.98 5.33 20.57
N GLY A 135 25.55 6.20 19.65
CA GLY A 135 24.46 5.95 18.72
C GLY A 135 23.05 6.13 19.28
N SER A 136 22.93 6.72 20.47
CA SER A 136 21.63 7.01 21.09
C SER A 136 21.39 8.53 21.18
N THR A 137 20.36 8.95 21.87
CA THR A 137 19.94 10.37 21.97
C THR A 137 19.62 10.73 23.41
N ARG A 138 19.66 12.04 23.72
CA ARG A 138 19.23 12.56 25.03
C ARG A 138 17.72 12.38 25.28
N GLU A 139 16.94 12.21 24.23
CA GLU A 139 15.52 11.90 24.37
C GLU A 139 15.31 10.53 25.03
N MET A 140 16.19 9.58 24.71
CA MET A 140 16.17 8.23 25.27
C MET A 140 16.96 8.11 26.57
N TYR A 141 17.90 9.03 26.81
CA TYR A 141 18.71 9.14 28.03
C TYR A 141 18.62 10.55 28.61
N PRO A 142 17.50 10.91 29.25
CA PRO A 142 17.24 12.29 29.71
C PRO A 142 18.28 12.85 30.67
N GLU A 143 19.04 12.01 31.36
CA GLU A 143 20.14 12.36 32.25
C GLU A 143 21.42 12.74 31.52
N ALA A 144 21.55 12.45 30.25
CA ALA A 144 22.73 12.80 29.46
C ALA A 144 22.86 14.33 29.32
N PRO A 145 24.07 14.91 29.44
CA PRO A 145 24.28 16.36 29.33
C PRO A 145 24.05 16.82 27.90
N GLU A 146 23.68 18.09 27.74
CA GLU A 146 23.49 18.70 26.40
C GLU A 146 24.78 18.72 25.59
N TYR A 147 25.88 18.98 26.24
CA TYR A 147 27.23 18.96 25.65
C TYR A 147 28.17 18.28 26.61
N GLY A 148 28.74 17.15 26.28
CA GLY A 148 29.73 16.52 27.09
C GLY A 148 29.64 15.00 27.16
N ILE A 149 30.37 14.43 28.06
CA ILE A 149 30.51 13.00 28.28
C ILE A 149 29.33 12.49 29.14
N TYR A 150 28.81 11.31 28.83
CA TYR A 150 27.83 10.66 29.68
C TYR A 150 28.46 10.27 31.04
N ILE A 151 27.76 10.50 32.13
CA ILE A 151 28.24 10.18 33.49
C ILE A 151 27.36 9.07 34.09
N PHE A 152 27.97 7.94 34.40
CA PHE A 152 27.30 6.82 35.07
C PHE A 152 27.01 7.13 36.53
N PRO A 153 26.02 6.48 37.14
CA PRO A 153 25.78 6.51 38.60
C PRO A 153 27.00 6.02 39.40
N GLU A 154 27.08 6.41 40.67
CA GLU A 154 28.22 6.10 41.57
C GLU A 154 28.41 4.59 41.81
N ASP A 155 27.36 3.78 41.73
CA ASP A 155 27.36 2.33 41.91
C ASP A 155 27.81 1.53 40.66
N ALA A 156 28.02 2.19 39.51
CA ALA A 156 28.49 1.53 38.31
C ALA A 156 29.88 0.89 38.50
N THR A 157 30.08 -0.32 38.00
CA THR A 157 31.32 -1.10 38.19
C THR A 157 32.39 -0.66 37.18
N VAL A 158 33.52 -0.15 37.65
CA VAL A 158 34.65 0.23 36.81
C VAL A 158 35.22 -1.00 36.09
N GLY A 159 35.51 -0.87 34.78
CA GLY A 159 35.99 -1.96 33.92
C GLY A 159 34.89 -2.86 33.34
N ALA A 160 33.64 -2.69 33.77
CA ALA A 160 32.50 -3.41 33.17
C ALA A 160 32.15 -2.85 31.78
N SER A 161 31.41 -3.61 31.00
CA SER A 161 30.91 -3.19 29.70
C SER A 161 29.98 -1.96 29.81
N ALA A 162 30.36 -0.85 29.21
CA ALA A 162 29.50 0.33 29.14
C ALA A 162 28.26 0.08 28.24
N ILE A 163 28.40 -0.77 27.22
CA ILE A 163 27.32 -1.16 26.30
C ILE A 163 26.20 -1.87 27.08
N GLU A 164 26.57 -2.87 27.89
CA GLU A 164 25.61 -3.59 28.76
C GLU A 164 25.02 -2.69 29.85
N ALA A 165 25.84 -1.88 30.50
CA ALA A 165 25.38 -0.96 31.53
C ALA A 165 24.35 0.05 31.00
N LEU A 166 24.47 0.47 29.75
CA LEU A 166 23.48 1.31 29.06
C LEU A 166 22.30 0.52 28.48
N GLY A 167 22.40 -0.81 28.37
CA GLY A 167 21.39 -1.65 27.74
C GLY A 167 21.37 -1.54 26.23
N LEU A 168 22.53 -1.24 25.65
CA LEU A 168 22.71 -1.16 24.20
C LEU A 168 23.01 -2.52 23.58
N ASN A 169 23.25 -3.57 24.37
CA ASN A 169 23.42 -4.95 23.89
C ASN A 169 22.08 -5.62 23.60
N ASP A 170 21.25 -5.00 22.80
CA ASP A 170 19.89 -5.45 22.49
C ASP A 170 19.60 -5.35 20.98
N ALA A 171 18.54 -6.00 20.57
CA ALA A 171 18.02 -5.92 19.21
C ALA A 171 16.58 -5.38 19.24
N VAL A 172 16.29 -4.36 18.45
CA VAL A 172 14.96 -3.86 18.21
C VAL A 172 14.40 -4.56 16.99
N ILE A 173 13.29 -5.26 17.16
CA ILE A 173 12.62 -6.04 16.11
C ILE A 173 11.41 -5.24 15.61
N GLU A 174 11.31 -5.06 14.29
CA GLU A 174 10.20 -4.41 13.62
C GLU A 174 9.22 -5.42 13.06
N TYR A 175 7.96 -5.38 13.53
CA TYR A 175 6.90 -6.29 13.09
C TYR A 175 5.87 -5.60 12.19
N GLU A 176 5.43 -6.32 11.17
CA GLU A 176 4.22 -6.01 10.42
C GLU A 176 3.04 -6.83 10.99
N ILE A 177 2.33 -6.27 11.96
CA ILE A 177 1.17 -6.92 12.57
C ILE A 177 -0.07 -6.68 11.71
N THR A 178 -0.68 -7.77 11.24
CA THR A 178 -1.92 -7.73 10.47
C THR A 178 -3.12 -7.37 11.35
N SER A 179 -4.15 -6.79 10.78
CA SER A 179 -5.30 -6.27 11.52
C SER A 179 -6.16 -7.33 12.21
N ASN A 180 -6.00 -8.61 11.87
CA ASN A 180 -6.66 -9.74 12.52
C ASN A 180 -5.94 -10.19 13.80
N ARG A 181 -4.64 -9.88 13.96
CA ARG A 181 -3.81 -10.28 15.10
C ARG A 181 -3.66 -9.15 16.12
N VAL A 182 -4.80 -8.70 16.64
CA VAL A 182 -4.87 -7.60 17.62
C VAL A 182 -4.17 -7.94 18.94
N ASP A 183 -4.14 -9.21 19.31
CA ASP A 183 -3.38 -9.73 20.45
C ASP A 183 -1.87 -9.41 20.34
N CYS A 184 -1.31 -9.33 19.16
CA CYS A 184 0.09 -9.02 18.89
C CYS A 184 0.43 -7.50 18.86
N TYR A 185 -0.52 -6.61 19.14
CA TYR A 185 -0.24 -5.17 19.31
C TYR A 185 0.35 -4.81 20.69
N GLY A 186 0.70 -5.81 21.49
CA GLY A 186 1.43 -5.70 22.74
C GLY A 186 2.53 -6.74 22.85
N VAL A 187 3.56 -6.43 23.68
CA VAL A 187 4.73 -7.30 23.88
C VAL A 187 4.34 -8.67 24.40
N LEU A 188 3.32 -8.77 25.27
CA LEU A 188 2.81 -10.06 25.79
C LEU A 188 2.28 -10.96 24.66
N GLY A 189 1.56 -10.41 23.69
CA GLY A 189 1.10 -11.17 22.54
C GLY A 189 2.24 -11.67 21.66
N ILE A 190 3.22 -10.81 21.39
CA ILE A 190 4.44 -11.20 20.66
C ILE A 190 5.24 -12.25 21.44
N ALA A 191 5.38 -12.09 22.77
CA ALA A 191 6.09 -13.06 23.60
C ALA A 191 5.39 -14.44 23.63
N ARG A 192 4.04 -14.47 23.65
CA ARG A 192 3.25 -15.70 23.50
C ARG A 192 3.54 -16.39 22.17
N GLU A 193 3.54 -15.64 21.09
CA GLU A 193 3.90 -16.15 19.76
C GLU A 193 5.34 -16.66 19.70
N ALA A 194 6.28 -15.93 20.29
CA ALA A 194 7.68 -16.36 20.38
C ALA A 194 7.82 -17.66 21.19
N ALA A 195 7.17 -17.75 22.36
CA ALA A 195 7.16 -18.95 23.16
C ALA A 195 6.60 -20.15 22.38
N ALA A 196 5.49 -19.99 21.68
CA ALA A 196 4.87 -21.00 20.84
C ALA A 196 5.81 -21.43 19.69
N THR A 197 6.43 -20.48 19.00
CA THR A 197 7.35 -20.70 17.87
C THR A 197 8.61 -21.48 18.28
N PHE A 198 9.21 -21.06 19.40
CA PHE A 198 10.46 -21.68 19.89
C PHE A 198 10.23 -22.82 20.86
N ARG A 199 8.98 -23.22 21.13
CA ARG A 199 8.58 -24.29 22.08
C ARG A 199 9.16 -24.05 23.47
N LYS A 200 9.06 -22.81 23.93
CA LYS A 200 9.48 -22.35 25.25
C LYS A 200 8.27 -22.04 26.12
N GLU A 201 8.48 -21.92 27.41
CA GLU A 201 7.46 -21.50 28.35
C GLU A 201 7.18 -20.00 28.20
N PHE A 202 5.89 -19.63 28.17
CA PHE A 202 5.44 -18.25 28.27
C PHE A 202 5.12 -17.93 29.72
N VAL A 203 5.81 -16.94 30.29
CA VAL A 203 5.69 -16.54 31.70
C VAL A 203 5.18 -15.09 31.76
N PRO A 204 3.85 -14.88 31.64
CA PRO A 204 3.27 -13.54 31.77
C PRO A 204 3.43 -12.98 33.18
N PRO A 205 3.35 -11.65 33.36
CA PRO A 205 3.45 -11.07 34.71
C PRO A 205 2.26 -11.52 35.59
N VAL A 206 2.57 -11.86 36.85
CA VAL A 206 1.53 -12.15 37.83
C VAL A 206 1.07 -10.84 38.44
N VAL A 207 -0.15 -10.42 38.11
CA VAL A 207 -0.72 -9.16 38.59
C VAL A 207 -1.43 -9.36 39.91
N THR A 208 -1.01 -8.61 40.94
CA THR A 208 -1.51 -8.72 42.33
C THR A 208 -1.91 -7.38 42.95
N ALA A 209 -2.34 -6.42 42.14
CA ALA A 209 -2.78 -5.10 42.66
C ALA A 209 -4.09 -5.25 43.46
N THR A 210 -3.99 -5.27 44.75
CA THR A 210 -5.17 -5.40 45.65
C THR A 210 -5.70 -4.06 46.15
N GLY A 211 -4.82 -3.07 46.31
CA GLY A 211 -5.13 -1.78 46.89
C GLY A 211 -5.34 -1.81 48.42
N ASN A 212 -5.66 -0.66 49.01
CA ASN A 212 -5.90 -0.50 50.43
C ASN A 212 -7.36 -0.85 50.81
N ASP A 213 -7.76 -0.59 52.05
CA ASP A 213 -9.11 -0.91 52.60
C ASP A 213 -10.20 0.08 52.16
N GLU A 214 -9.90 1.11 51.38
CA GLU A 214 -10.86 2.10 50.88
C GLU A 214 -11.54 1.58 49.60
N ASP A 215 -12.75 2.10 49.26
CA ASP A 215 -13.47 1.70 48.06
C ASP A 215 -13.36 2.76 46.98
N VAL A 216 -12.96 2.38 45.78
CA VAL A 216 -12.89 3.24 44.60
C VAL A 216 -14.22 3.97 44.33
N ASN A 217 -15.37 3.37 44.68
CA ASN A 217 -16.69 3.95 44.49
C ASN A 217 -16.96 5.19 45.40
N ASP A 218 -16.14 5.38 46.43
CA ASP A 218 -16.18 6.61 47.24
C ASP A 218 -15.44 7.77 46.59
N TYR A 219 -14.61 7.48 45.54
CA TYR A 219 -13.78 8.43 44.85
C TYR A 219 -14.28 8.81 43.45
N VAL A 220 -14.89 7.88 42.75
CA VAL A 220 -15.35 8.14 41.34
C VAL A 220 -16.58 7.31 41.02
N LYS A 221 -17.50 7.92 40.25
CA LYS A 221 -18.66 7.25 39.68
C LYS A 221 -18.53 7.25 38.16
N VAL A 222 -18.63 6.08 37.53
CA VAL A 222 -18.53 5.92 36.08
C VAL A 222 -19.90 5.59 35.48
N THR A 223 -20.26 6.30 34.43
CA THR A 223 -21.49 6.08 33.65
C THR A 223 -21.16 5.97 32.15
N VAL A 224 -21.57 4.88 31.54
CA VAL A 224 -21.44 4.67 30.08
C VAL A 224 -22.82 4.80 29.45
N GLU A 225 -23.06 5.88 28.70
CA GLU A 225 -24.33 6.16 28.03
C GLU A 225 -24.44 5.36 26.74
N ASP A 226 -23.41 5.36 25.90
CA ASP A 226 -23.36 4.59 24.65
C ASP A 226 -22.64 3.25 24.84
N LYS A 227 -23.45 2.23 25.11
CA LYS A 227 -22.97 0.87 25.43
C LYS A 227 -22.41 0.12 24.21
N ASP A 228 -22.76 0.53 23.01
CA ASP A 228 -22.26 -0.11 21.79
C ASP A 228 -20.88 0.45 21.42
N LEU A 229 -20.65 1.74 21.65
CA LEU A 229 -19.37 2.38 21.37
C LEU A 229 -18.34 2.22 22.48
N CYS A 230 -18.77 1.92 23.72
CA CYS A 230 -17.88 1.63 24.84
C CYS A 230 -18.32 0.32 25.54
N PRO A 231 -17.87 -0.86 25.07
CA PRO A 231 -18.20 -2.15 25.67
C PRO A 231 -17.75 -2.29 27.12
N ARG A 232 -16.60 -1.70 27.50
CA ARG A 232 -16.09 -1.73 28.86
C ARG A 232 -15.32 -0.46 29.20
N TYR A 233 -15.48 0.01 30.43
CA TYR A 233 -14.70 1.10 31.00
C TYR A 233 -14.28 0.72 32.41
N CYS A 234 -12.96 0.64 32.65
CA CYS A 234 -12.37 0.37 33.94
C CYS A 234 -11.68 1.63 34.46
N ALA A 235 -11.89 1.94 35.76
CA ALA A 235 -11.18 3.02 36.44
C ALA A 235 -10.67 2.56 37.79
N ARG A 236 -9.44 2.98 38.14
CA ARG A 236 -8.82 2.80 39.46
C ARG A 236 -8.23 4.12 39.93
N VAL A 237 -8.16 4.27 41.26
CA VAL A 237 -7.66 5.47 41.92
C VAL A 237 -6.34 5.15 42.60
N VAL A 238 -5.36 6.04 42.45
CA VAL A 238 -4.09 6.01 43.17
C VAL A 238 -3.90 7.35 43.87
N LYS A 239 -3.70 7.33 45.14
CA LYS A 239 -3.49 8.52 45.99
C LYS A 239 -2.05 8.64 46.47
N ASN A 240 -1.71 9.78 47.09
CA ASN A 240 -0.36 10.06 47.57
C ASN A 240 0.70 9.90 46.50
N VAL A 241 0.37 10.30 45.25
CA VAL A 241 1.23 10.15 44.07
C VAL A 241 2.52 10.95 44.23
N LYS A 242 3.64 10.32 43.88
CA LYS A 242 4.98 10.89 43.90
C LYS A 242 5.55 10.83 42.47
N ILE A 243 5.62 11.99 41.81
CA ILE A 243 6.21 12.09 40.51
C ILE A 243 7.73 12.06 40.64
N GLY A 244 8.38 11.25 39.83
CA GLY A 244 9.83 11.09 39.75
C GLY A 244 10.24 10.38 38.44
N PRO A 245 11.54 10.16 38.20
CA PRO A 245 12.00 9.38 37.06
C PRO A 245 11.57 7.92 37.23
N SER A 246 11.19 7.30 36.12
CA SER A 246 10.96 5.85 36.07
C SER A 246 12.28 5.06 36.20
N PRO A 247 12.23 3.79 36.60
CA PRO A 247 13.43 2.99 36.73
C PRO A 247 14.08 2.71 35.38
N LYS A 248 15.39 2.50 35.39
CA LYS A 248 16.18 2.32 34.14
C LYS A 248 15.70 1.19 33.25
N TRP A 249 15.24 0.07 33.84
CA TRP A 249 14.70 -1.04 33.06
C TRP A 249 13.46 -0.63 32.26
N MET A 250 12.55 0.16 32.84
CA MET A 250 11.36 0.67 32.17
C MET A 250 11.73 1.69 31.07
N GLN A 251 12.65 2.60 31.38
CA GLN A 251 13.17 3.58 30.39
C GLN A 251 13.76 2.86 29.16
N ARG A 252 14.54 1.78 29.37
CA ARG A 252 15.13 0.98 28.28
C ARG A 252 14.06 0.32 27.41
N CYS A 253 13.05 -0.31 28.02
CA CYS A 253 11.94 -0.91 27.29
C CYS A 253 11.21 0.13 26.44
N LEU A 254 10.89 1.29 26.99
CA LEU A 254 10.23 2.37 26.26
C LEU A 254 11.11 2.94 25.14
N ALA A 255 12.39 3.20 25.44
CA ALA A 255 13.34 3.71 24.45
C ALA A 255 13.51 2.77 23.25
N ALA A 256 13.58 1.46 23.50
CA ALA A 256 13.68 0.46 22.43
C ALA A 256 12.42 0.44 21.52
N ASN A 257 11.27 0.79 22.05
CA ASN A 257 10.03 0.95 21.29
C ASN A 257 9.89 2.36 20.66
N GLY A 258 10.89 3.23 20.83
CA GLY A 258 10.87 4.61 20.31
C GLY A 258 10.05 5.58 21.15
N ILE A 259 9.69 5.22 22.37
CA ILE A 259 8.91 6.05 23.29
C ILE A 259 9.86 6.78 24.23
N ARG A 260 9.76 8.09 24.26
CA ARG A 260 10.56 8.95 25.15
C ARG A 260 10.11 8.81 26.59
N PRO A 261 10.99 8.43 27.54
CA PRO A 261 10.69 8.48 28.95
C PRO A 261 10.43 9.91 29.45
N ILE A 262 9.43 10.10 30.30
CA ILE A 262 9.02 11.42 30.84
C ILE A 262 9.10 11.44 32.36
N ASN A 263 8.25 10.67 33.00
CA ASN A 263 8.19 10.46 34.45
C ASN A 263 7.50 9.14 34.75
N ASN A 264 7.63 8.65 35.98
CA ASN A 264 7.14 7.36 36.39
C ASN A 264 5.63 7.13 36.09
N LEU A 265 4.78 8.15 36.24
CA LEU A 265 3.35 8.02 35.98
C LEU A 265 3.04 7.86 34.50
N VAL A 266 3.57 8.74 33.67
CA VAL A 266 3.36 8.70 32.22
C VAL A 266 4.02 7.45 31.64
N ASP A 267 5.22 7.12 32.12
CA ASP A 267 5.97 5.96 31.64
C ASP A 267 5.28 4.64 32.00
N ILE A 268 4.63 4.54 33.18
CA ILE A 268 3.81 3.38 33.54
C ILE A 268 2.65 3.20 32.53
N THR A 269 1.93 4.26 32.19
CA THR A 269 0.81 4.15 31.24
C THR A 269 1.29 3.75 29.84
N ASN A 270 2.42 4.30 29.38
CA ASN A 270 3.03 3.93 28.12
C ASN A 270 3.59 2.51 28.14
N TYR A 271 4.24 2.11 29.24
CA TYR A 271 4.78 0.77 29.41
C TYR A 271 3.68 -0.28 29.35
N VAL A 272 2.58 -0.07 30.08
CA VAL A 272 1.43 -0.99 30.06
C VAL A 272 0.73 -1.00 28.69
N MET A 273 0.64 0.16 28.03
CA MET A 273 0.11 0.21 26.66
C MET A 273 0.94 -0.66 25.71
N GLU A 274 2.26 -0.65 25.80
CA GLU A 274 3.12 -1.49 24.96
C GLU A 274 3.15 -2.94 25.46
N GLU A 275 3.18 -3.17 26.77
CA GLU A 275 3.18 -4.53 27.34
C GLU A 275 1.90 -5.30 26.98
N TYR A 276 0.71 -4.71 27.21
CA TYR A 276 -0.60 -5.33 27.04
C TYR A 276 -1.27 -5.02 25.69
N GLY A 277 -0.77 -4.06 24.92
CA GLY A 277 -1.47 -3.55 23.75
C GLY A 277 -2.72 -2.72 24.08
N GLN A 278 -2.89 -2.32 25.34
CA GLN A 278 -4.05 -1.62 25.88
C GLN A 278 -3.69 -0.16 26.19
N PRO A 279 -4.13 0.81 25.40
CA PRO A 279 -3.93 2.21 25.74
C PRO A 279 -4.65 2.57 27.04
N MET A 280 -3.97 3.39 27.83
CA MET A 280 -4.45 3.89 29.12
C MET A 280 -4.40 5.40 29.16
N HIS A 281 -5.21 5.99 30.04
CA HIS A 281 -5.14 7.41 30.35
C HIS A 281 -5.08 7.65 31.85
N ALA A 282 -4.50 8.75 32.24
CA ALA A 282 -4.42 9.18 33.64
C ALA A 282 -4.98 10.60 33.78
N TYR A 283 -5.88 10.79 34.70
CA TYR A 283 -6.47 12.10 35.04
C TYR A 283 -6.06 12.52 36.44
N ASP A 284 -5.87 13.81 36.64
CA ASP A 284 -5.83 14.39 38.01
C ASP A 284 -7.27 14.38 38.54
N LEU A 285 -7.53 13.54 39.56
CA LEU A 285 -8.88 13.36 40.11
C LEU A 285 -9.44 14.65 40.72
N ASP A 286 -8.57 15.52 41.26
CA ASP A 286 -8.96 16.81 41.84
C ASP A 286 -9.49 17.79 40.77
N MET A 287 -9.19 17.52 39.47
CA MET A 287 -9.67 18.30 38.33
C MET A 287 -10.96 17.74 37.68
N ILE A 288 -11.43 16.57 38.14
CA ILE A 288 -12.64 15.93 37.64
C ILE A 288 -13.85 16.47 38.40
N ALA A 289 -14.70 17.23 37.73
CA ALA A 289 -15.88 17.83 38.32
C ALA A 289 -16.85 16.76 38.84
N ASN A 290 -17.31 16.96 40.09
CA ASN A 290 -18.20 16.05 40.81
C ASN A 290 -17.68 14.63 41.02
N HIS A 291 -16.41 14.36 40.69
CA HIS A 291 -15.83 13.02 40.70
C HIS A 291 -16.65 12.01 39.86
N GLU A 292 -17.18 12.45 38.73
CA GLU A 292 -17.99 11.64 37.84
C GLU A 292 -17.26 11.51 36.47
N ILE A 293 -17.35 10.34 35.84
CA ILE A 293 -16.97 10.07 34.47
C ILE A 293 -18.23 9.67 33.69
N HIS A 294 -18.46 10.37 32.61
CA HIS A 294 -19.54 10.11 31.66
C HIS A 294 -18.98 9.85 30.26
N VAL A 295 -19.20 8.65 29.73
CA VAL A 295 -18.83 8.27 28.37
C VAL A 295 -20.06 8.46 27.50
N ARG A 296 -20.07 9.53 26.68
CA ARG A 296 -21.21 9.93 25.84
C ARG A 296 -20.76 10.34 24.43
N ARG A 297 -21.70 10.45 23.53
CA ARG A 297 -21.43 11.09 22.23
C ARG A 297 -21.24 12.59 22.40
N ALA A 298 -20.43 13.19 21.53
CA ALA A 298 -20.31 14.64 21.47
C ALA A 298 -21.64 15.29 21.06
N GLY A 299 -21.83 16.53 21.51
CA GLY A 299 -22.89 17.37 20.99
C GLY A 299 -22.62 17.83 19.54
N LYS A 300 -23.66 18.32 18.89
CA LYS A 300 -23.51 18.90 17.56
C LYS A 300 -22.61 20.13 17.62
N ASP A 301 -21.55 20.12 16.80
CA ASP A 301 -20.55 21.20 16.69
C ASP A 301 -19.83 21.49 18.05
N GLU A 302 -19.73 20.49 18.92
CA GLU A 302 -19.01 20.61 20.19
C GLU A 302 -17.51 20.88 19.95
N LYS A 303 -16.98 21.91 20.61
CA LYS A 303 -15.59 22.31 20.51
C LYS A 303 -14.79 21.78 21.71
N PHE A 304 -13.60 21.28 21.43
CA PHE A 304 -12.74 20.68 22.44
C PHE A 304 -11.27 20.96 22.16
N VAL A 305 -10.50 21.34 23.19
CA VAL A 305 -9.06 21.56 23.09
C VAL A 305 -8.33 20.33 23.57
N THR A 306 -7.57 19.71 22.68
CA THR A 306 -6.77 18.52 22.94
C THR A 306 -5.43 18.84 23.61
N LEU A 307 -4.73 17.82 24.14
CA LEU A 307 -3.45 17.96 24.83
C LEU A 307 -2.34 18.65 23.98
N ASP A 308 -2.47 18.65 22.66
CA ASP A 308 -1.58 19.36 21.73
C ASP A 308 -1.92 20.87 21.58
N GLY A 309 -2.86 21.38 22.39
CA GLY A 309 -3.29 22.77 22.42
C GLY A 309 -4.14 23.21 21.22
N GLN A 310 -4.63 22.26 20.41
CA GLN A 310 -5.45 22.57 19.25
C GLN A 310 -6.96 22.46 19.54
N GLU A 311 -7.73 23.49 19.17
CA GLU A 311 -9.19 23.44 19.19
C GLU A 311 -9.70 22.60 18.01
N ARG A 312 -10.52 21.62 18.31
CA ARG A 312 -11.13 20.70 17.32
C ARG A 312 -12.63 20.72 17.44
N GLN A 313 -13.31 20.62 16.30
CA GLN A 313 -14.77 20.54 16.23
C GLN A 313 -15.21 19.08 16.13
N MET A 314 -16.11 18.67 17.01
CA MET A 314 -16.67 17.32 17.08
C MET A 314 -18.04 17.26 16.41
N ASP A 315 -18.42 16.10 15.91
CA ASP A 315 -19.79 15.77 15.51
C ASP A 315 -20.40 14.70 16.44
N GLU A 316 -21.70 14.48 16.31
CA GLU A 316 -22.48 13.55 17.14
C GLU A 316 -22.06 12.07 17.04
N ASN A 317 -21.11 11.75 16.14
CA ASN A 317 -20.56 10.40 16.00
C ASN A 317 -19.27 10.19 16.79
N VAL A 318 -18.66 11.26 17.29
CA VAL A 318 -17.45 11.19 18.11
C VAL A 318 -17.80 10.84 19.54
N LEU A 319 -17.13 9.85 20.12
CA LEU A 319 -17.30 9.48 21.52
C LEU A 319 -16.38 10.34 22.39
N MET A 320 -16.92 10.87 23.48
CA MET A 320 -16.22 11.75 24.41
C MET A 320 -16.19 11.14 25.81
N ILE A 321 -15.09 11.39 26.52
CA ILE A 321 -14.99 11.22 27.96
C ILE A 321 -15.28 12.58 28.59
N CYS A 322 -16.25 12.61 29.49
CA CYS A 322 -16.69 13.83 30.17
C CYS A 322 -16.61 13.65 31.69
N ASP A 323 -16.41 14.73 32.38
CA ASP A 323 -16.66 14.78 33.85
C ASP A 323 -18.13 15.19 34.12
N GLY A 324 -18.46 15.55 35.35
CA GLY A 324 -19.80 15.98 35.72
C GLY A 324 -20.26 17.31 35.10
N GLU A 325 -19.41 18.04 34.40
CA GLU A 325 -19.70 19.37 33.85
C GLU A 325 -19.29 19.54 32.38
N LYS A 326 -18.17 18.95 31.94
CA LYS A 326 -17.53 19.22 30.64
C LYS A 326 -16.86 17.99 30.05
N SER A 327 -16.51 18.07 28.75
CA SER A 327 -15.66 17.09 28.08
C SER A 327 -14.20 17.22 28.53
N ILE A 328 -13.55 16.09 28.81
CA ILE A 328 -12.15 15.97 29.31
C ILE A 328 -11.26 15.13 28.39
N GLY A 329 -11.82 14.44 27.41
CA GLY A 329 -11.06 13.66 26.43
C GLY A 329 -11.92 13.22 25.26
N ILE A 330 -11.24 12.95 24.14
CA ILE A 330 -11.81 12.25 22.99
C ILE A 330 -11.50 10.78 23.16
N ALA A 331 -12.55 9.97 23.36
CA ALA A 331 -12.42 8.55 23.70
C ALA A 331 -11.47 7.82 22.73
N GLY A 332 -10.44 7.19 23.27
CA GLY A 332 -9.46 6.39 22.54
C GLY A 332 -8.59 7.15 21.54
N ILE A 333 -8.62 8.48 21.50
CA ILE A 333 -7.83 9.30 20.60
C ILE A 333 -6.86 10.20 21.35
N MET A 334 -7.35 11.16 22.15
CA MET A 334 -6.48 12.08 22.89
C MET A 334 -7.24 12.72 24.05
N GLY A 335 -6.54 12.86 25.19
CA GLY A 335 -7.04 13.61 26.36
C GLY A 335 -7.17 15.12 26.12
N GLY A 336 -7.80 15.81 27.03
CA GLY A 336 -7.97 17.27 27.01
C GLY A 336 -6.87 18.01 27.75
N GLU A 337 -6.53 19.22 27.27
CA GLU A 337 -5.64 20.14 27.98
C GLU A 337 -6.16 20.45 29.39
N ASN A 338 -7.50 20.48 29.55
CA ASN A 338 -8.19 20.82 30.80
C ASN A 338 -8.19 19.73 31.88
N SER A 339 -7.60 18.56 31.62
CA SER A 339 -7.49 17.42 32.55
C SER A 339 -6.07 16.85 32.59
N MET A 340 -5.09 17.60 32.07
CA MET A 340 -3.70 17.19 31.96
C MET A 340 -3.07 16.98 33.35
N ILE A 341 -2.31 15.89 33.51
CA ILE A 341 -1.50 15.62 34.70
C ILE A 341 -0.39 16.67 34.82
N THR A 342 -0.23 17.23 36.02
CA THR A 342 0.84 18.14 36.37
C THR A 342 1.76 17.55 37.42
N ASP A 343 2.93 18.15 37.65
CA ASP A 343 3.88 17.70 38.69
C ASP A 343 3.33 17.78 40.13
N ASN A 344 2.20 18.46 40.32
CA ASN A 344 1.57 18.66 41.62
C ASN A 344 0.41 17.70 41.89
N VAL A 345 0.14 16.74 41.00
CA VAL A 345 -0.93 15.75 41.15
C VAL A 345 -0.74 14.94 42.44
N LYS A 346 -1.84 14.75 43.19
CA LYS A 346 -1.86 13.99 44.43
C LYS A 346 -2.66 12.71 44.31
N THR A 347 -3.74 12.78 43.55
CA THR A 347 -4.63 11.65 43.33
C THR A 347 -4.89 11.47 41.84
N VAL A 348 -4.59 10.29 41.32
CA VAL A 348 -4.73 9.94 39.91
C VAL A 348 -5.89 8.99 39.75
N LEU A 349 -6.72 9.25 38.71
CA LEU A 349 -7.67 8.30 38.16
C LEU A 349 -7.06 7.67 36.94
N PHE A 350 -6.74 6.39 36.95
CA PHE A 350 -6.41 5.62 35.78
C PHE A 350 -7.66 5.19 35.03
N GLU A 351 -7.60 5.27 33.69
CA GLU A 351 -8.58 4.74 32.77
C GLU A 351 -7.95 3.64 31.90
N ALA A 352 -8.64 2.50 31.80
CA ALA A 352 -8.44 1.52 30.76
C ALA A 352 -9.80 1.10 30.22
N ALA A 353 -10.06 1.38 28.95
CA ALA A 353 -11.36 1.16 28.33
C ALA A 353 -11.24 0.37 27.03
N CYS A 354 -12.37 -0.14 26.55
CA CYS A 354 -12.49 -0.69 25.21
C CYS A 354 -13.52 0.13 24.46
N PHE A 355 -13.16 0.58 23.26
CA PHE A 355 -14.01 1.38 22.37
C PHE A 355 -14.23 0.66 21.03
N ASP A 356 -15.35 0.98 20.37
CA ASP A 356 -15.64 0.45 19.04
C ASP A 356 -14.60 0.90 18.00
N GLY A 357 -13.86 -0.04 17.44
CA GLY A 357 -12.74 0.23 16.53
C GLY A 357 -13.13 1.03 15.27
N PRO A 358 -14.20 0.66 14.54
CA PRO A 358 -14.71 1.44 13.42
C PRO A 358 -15.04 2.89 13.79
N ASN A 359 -15.66 3.12 14.94
CA ASN A 359 -15.98 4.47 15.42
C ASN A 359 -14.71 5.28 15.68
N ILE A 360 -13.70 4.72 16.39
CA ILE A 360 -12.43 5.41 16.65
C ILE A 360 -11.73 5.76 15.34
N ARG A 361 -11.65 4.84 14.39
CA ARG A 361 -11.03 5.09 13.08
C ARG A 361 -11.70 6.23 12.32
N LEU A 362 -13.04 6.23 12.26
CA LEU A 362 -13.81 7.25 11.56
C LEU A 362 -13.72 8.60 12.26
N SER A 363 -13.75 8.62 13.60
CA SER A 363 -13.60 9.83 14.41
C SER A 363 -12.20 10.44 14.23
N ALA A 364 -11.14 9.65 14.34
CA ALA A 364 -9.77 10.09 14.12
C ALA A 364 -9.59 10.71 12.72
N LYS A 365 -10.18 10.08 11.69
CA LYS A 365 -10.16 10.61 10.32
C LYS A 365 -10.91 11.94 10.18
N ARG A 366 -12.10 12.08 10.82
CA ARG A 366 -12.90 13.30 10.77
C ARG A 366 -12.20 14.50 11.38
N ILE A 367 -11.60 14.29 12.56
CA ILE A 367 -10.90 15.38 13.27
C ILE A 367 -9.48 15.58 12.79
N GLY A 368 -8.98 14.74 11.87
CA GLY A 368 -7.63 14.81 11.32
C GLY A 368 -6.54 14.52 12.35
N LEU A 369 -6.81 13.67 13.35
CA LEU A 369 -5.88 13.33 14.42
C LEU A 369 -5.72 11.83 14.56
N ARG A 370 -4.51 11.32 14.31
CA ARG A 370 -4.12 9.92 14.55
C ARG A 370 -3.06 9.88 15.63
N THR A 371 -3.26 9.03 16.62
CA THR A 371 -2.32 8.79 17.73
C THR A 371 -2.03 7.30 17.84
N ASP A 372 -1.01 6.91 18.62
CA ASP A 372 -0.69 5.51 18.90
C ASP A 372 -1.87 4.79 19.57
N ALA A 373 -2.54 5.46 20.51
CA ALA A 373 -3.75 4.95 21.14
C ALA A 373 -4.86 4.68 20.11
N SER A 374 -5.18 5.65 19.24
CA SER A 374 -6.20 5.47 18.20
C SER A 374 -5.81 4.37 17.20
N GLY A 375 -4.52 4.23 16.91
CA GLY A 375 -3.97 3.16 16.09
C GLY A 375 -4.19 1.75 16.64
N LYS A 376 -4.14 1.60 17.98
CA LYS A 376 -4.45 0.34 18.67
C LYS A 376 -5.97 0.12 18.79
N PHE A 377 -6.74 1.12 19.24
CA PHE A 377 -8.20 1.00 19.42
C PHE A 377 -8.94 0.72 18.10
N GLU A 378 -8.52 1.32 16.99
CA GLU A 378 -9.17 1.10 15.66
C GLU A 378 -9.15 -0.37 15.21
N LYS A 379 -8.29 -1.20 15.79
CA LYS A 379 -8.17 -2.63 15.48
C LYS A 379 -9.14 -3.53 16.23
N GLY A 380 -9.85 -2.99 17.25
CA GLY A 380 -10.81 -3.73 18.04
C GLY A 380 -10.18 -4.54 19.18
N LEU A 381 -9.72 -3.84 20.20
CA LEU A 381 -9.10 -4.43 21.38
C LEU A 381 -10.08 -5.35 22.15
N ASP A 382 -9.52 -6.31 22.89
CA ASP A 382 -10.32 -7.20 23.75
C ASP A 382 -10.78 -6.47 25.01
N PRO A 383 -12.10 -6.35 25.27
CA PRO A 383 -12.60 -5.72 26.49
C PRO A 383 -12.15 -6.45 27.78
N ASN A 384 -11.80 -7.74 27.71
CA ASN A 384 -11.30 -8.47 28.89
C ASN A 384 -9.88 -8.06 29.25
N ASN A 385 -9.10 -7.50 28.32
CA ASN A 385 -7.74 -7.05 28.56
C ASN A 385 -7.67 -5.76 29.41
N ALA A 386 -8.71 -4.91 29.40
CA ALA A 386 -8.71 -3.63 30.06
C ALA A 386 -8.49 -3.74 31.59
N LEU A 387 -9.10 -4.74 32.24
CA LEU A 387 -8.92 -4.95 33.67
C LEU A 387 -7.51 -5.40 34.03
N ALA A 388 -6.95 -6.36 33.27
CA ALA A 388 -5.59 -6.84 33.52
C ALA A 388 -4.55 -5.71 33.33
N ALA A 389 -4.73 -4.87 32.31
CA ALA A 389 -3.84 -3.75 32.07
C ALA A 389 -3.89 -2.69 33.16
N ILE A 390 -5.08 -2.29 33.62
CA ILE A 390 -5.18 -1.27 34.68
C ILE A 390 -4.65 -1.79 36.03
N ASP A 391 -4.87 -3.08 36.33
CA ASP A 391 -4.32 -3.72 37.51
C ASP A 391 -2.78 -3.76 37.44
N ARG A 392 -2.20 -4.04 36.27
CA ARG A 392 -0.76 -3.99 36.07
C ARG A 392 -0.17 -2.59 36.29
N ALA A 393 -0.85 -1.55 35.83
CA ALA A 393 -0.43 -0.17 36.07
C ALA A 393 -0.45 0.14 37.61
N CYS A 394 -1.50 -0.26 38.30
CA CYS A 394 -1.59 -0.12 39.76
C CYS A 394 -0.48 -0.88 40.46
N GLN A 395 -0.21 -2.12 40.11
CA GLN A 395 0.90 -2.92 40.65
C GLN A 395 2.24 -2.18 40.45
N LEU A 396 2.50 -1.63 39.27
CA LEU A 396 3.73 -0.86 39.03
C LEU A 396 3.81 0.40 39.88
N MET A 397 2.69 1.09 40.14
CA MET A 397 2.66 2.23 41.05
C MET A 397 3.06 1.83 42.48
N GLU A 398 2.59 0.68 42.97
CA GLU A 398 2.94 0.12 44.30
C GLU A 398 4.41 -0.33 44.32
N GLU A 399 4.86 -1.12 43.35
CA GLU A 399 6.24 -1.64 43.26
C GLU A 399 7.29 -0.52 43.22
N LEU A 400 6.99 0.58 42.55
CA LEU A 400 7.88 1.73 42.44
C LEU A 400 7.74 2.72 43.59
N GLY A 401 6.82 2.48 44.53
CA GLY A 401 6.53 3.42 45.64
C GLY A 401 6.01 4.78 45.14
N ALA A 402 5.44 4.80 43.94
CA ALA A 402 4.97 6.00 43.23
C ALA A 402 3.58 6.48 43.69
N GLY A 403 2.86 5.68 44.50
CA GLY A 403 1.56 6.02 45.02
C GLY A 403 0.96 4.88 45.84
N GLU A 404 -0.23 5.12 46.41
CA GLU A 404 -1.01 4.17 47.15
C GLU A 404 -2.32 3.85 46.41
N VAL A 405 -2.50 2.61 46.02
CA VAL A 405 -3.68 2.17 45.26
C VAL A 405 -4.88 2.06 46.19
N VAL A 406 -6.01 2.65 45.79
CA VAL A 406 -7.31 2.51 46.45
C VAL A 406 -7.94 1.17 46.07
N GLY A 407 -8.56 0.48 47.06
CA GLY A 407 -9.17 -0.82 46.83
C GLY A 407 -10.34 -0.80 45.87
N GLY A 408 -10.57 -1.93 45.22
CA GLY A 408 -11.61 -2.12 44.23
C GLY A 408 -11.29 -1.53 42.83
N VAL A 409 -12.25 -1.68 41.94
CA VAL A 409 -12.23 -1.16 40.56
C VAL A 409 -13.64 -0.68 40.20
N ALA A 410 -13.75 0.52 39.64
CA ALA A 410 -14.98 0.95 39.00
C ALA A 410 -15.04 0.35 37.60
N ASP A 411 -15.72 -0.77 37.46
CA ASP A 411 -15.80 -1.57 36.22
C ASP A 411 -17.22 -1.56 35.62
N VAL A 412 -17.41 -0.87 34.52
CA VAL A 412 -18.66 -0.84 33.77
C VAL A 412 -18.50 -1.71 32.55
N TYR A 413 -18.89 -2.98 32.62
CA TYR A 413 -18.81 -3.94 31.52
C TYR A 413 -20.20 -4.12 30.90
N THR A 414 -20.48 -3.33 29.86
CA THR A 414 -21.81 -3.24 29.23
C THR A 414 -22.11 -4.38 28.27
N LYS A 415 -21.08 -4.92 27.60
CA LYS A 415 -21.23 -5.95 26.56
C LYS A 415 -20.12 -7.00 26.73
N LYS A 416 -20.41 -8.01 27.59
CA LYS A 416 -19.44 -9.07 27.84
C LYS A 416 -19.08 -9.83 26.57
N LYS A 417 -17.78 -10.06 26.37
CA LYS A 417 -17.24 -10.89 25.32
C LYS A 417 -16.86 -12.25 25.90
N GLU A 418 -17.47 -13.28 25.35
CA GLU A 418 -17.21 -14.67 25.74
C GLU A 418 -16.27 -15.35 24.76
N PRO A 419 -15.49 -16.37 25.19
CA PRO A 419 -14.68 -17.18 24.31
C PRO A 419 -15.49 -17.81 23.16
N VAL A 420 -14.91 -17.86 21.97
CA VAL A 420 -15.55 -18.49 20.82
C VAL A 420 -15.29 -20.00 20.84
N ARG A 421 -16.30 -20.80 20.51
CA ARG A 421 -16.20 -22.25 20.41
C ARG A 421 -16.29 -22.68 18.96
N VAL A 422 -15.31 -23.46 18.50
CA VAL A 422 -15.23 -23.94 17.11
C VAL A 422 -15.15 -25.45 17.12
N PRO A 423 -16.00 -26.17 16.34
CA PRO A 423 -15.92 -27.63 16.22
C PRO A 423 -14.51 -28.08 15.78
N PHE A 424 -13.95 -29.07 16.49
CA PHE A 424 -12.66 -29.61 16.15
C PHE A 424 -12.79 -30.83 15.22
N GLU A 425 -12.37 -30.65 13.94
CA GLU A 425 -12.56 -31.62 12.87
C GLU A 425 -11.20 -32.02 12.25
N PRO A 426 -10.38 -32.88 12.90
CA PRO A 426 -9.04 -33.22 12.46
C PRO A 426 -8.94 -33.72 11.00
N GLU A 427 -9.89 -34.58 10.59
CA GLU A 427 -9.91 -35.14 9.22
C GLU A 427 -10.14 -34.01 8.18
N LYS A 428 -11.01 -33.06 8.51
CA LYS A 428 -11.27 -31.91 7.64
C LYS A 428 -10.08 -30.96 7.57
N ILE A 429 -9.39 -30.76 8.69
CA ILE A 429 -8.15 -29.97 8.74
C ILE A 429 -7.09 -30.64 7.85
N ASN A 430 -6.84 -31.94 8.01
CA ASN A 430 -5.90 -32.67 7.17
C ASN A 430 -6.29 -32.63 5.69
N SER A 431 -7.59 -32.77 5.38
CA SER A 431 -8.09 -32.67 4.00
C SER A 431 -7.87 -31.29 3.40
N LEU A 432 -8.02 -30.21 4.20
CA LEU A 432 -7.78 -28.84 3.75
C LEU A 432 -6.30 -28.56 3.51
N LEU A 433 -5.42 -29.05 4.40
CA LEU A 433 -3.98 -28.83 4.33
C LEU A 433 -3.25 -29.80 3.38
N GLY A 434 -3.86 -30.92 3.05
CA GLY A 434 -3.22 -31.99 2.29
C GLY A 434 -2.17 -32.76 3.13
N THR A 435 -2.44 -32.94 4.42
CA THR A 435 -1.52 -33.52 5.42
C THR A 435 -2.15 -34.74 6.10
N ASP A 436 -1.39 -35.44 6.95
CA ASP A 436 -1.84 -36.54 7.81
C ASP A 436 -1.28 -36.31 9.23
N ILE A 437 -1.59 -35.15 9.82
CA ILE A 437 -1.17 -34.75 11.16
C ILE A 437 -2.08 -35.44 12.18
N SER A 438 -1.47 -36.00 13.24
CA SER A 438 -2.25 -36.65 14.31
C SER A 438 -3.11 -35.64 15.09
N LYS A 439 -4.20 -36.13 15.69
CA LYS A 439 -5.03 -35.28 16.56
C LYS A 439 -4.21 -34.72 17.73
N GLU A 440 -3.35 -35.54 18.29
CA GLU A 440 -2.48 -35.23 19.43
C GLU A 440 -1.51 -34.08 19.08
N ASP A 441 -0.89 -34.14 17.92
CA ASP A 441 0.03 -33.08 17.46
C ASP A 441 -0.75 -31.77 17.18
N MET A 442 -1.94 -31.87 16.56
CA MET A 442 -2.78 -30.68 16.36
C MET A 442 -3.13 -30.01 17.67
N LEU A 443 -3.54 -30.79 18.69
CA LEU A 443 -3.88 -30.25 20.01
C LEU A 443 -2.66 -29.67 20.73
N GLU A 444 -1.50 -30.26 20.54
CA GLU A 444 -0.24 -29.72 21.07
C GLU A 444 0.09 -28.37 20.45
N TYR A 445 -0.02 -28.22 19.11
CA TYR A 445 0.18 -26.92 18.43
C TYR A 445 -0.77 -25.85 18.92
N LEU A 446 -2.08 -26.19 19.00
CA LEU A 446 -3.11 -25.28 19.44
C LEU A 446 -2.92 -24.81 20.90
N SER A 447 -2.50 -25.73 21.77
CA SER A 447 -2.26 -25.43 23.20
C SER A 447 -1.17 -24.38 23.42
N ARG A 448 -0.15 -24.29 22.54
CA ARG A 448 0.95 -23.31 22.64
C ARG A 448 0.45 -21.85 22.56
N VAL A 449 -0.67 -21.65 21.88
CA VAL A 449 -1.30 -20.32 21.71
C VAL A 449 -2.62 -20.20 22.47
N GLU A 450 -2.77 -20.96 23.56
CA GLU A 450 -3.90 -20.91 24.48
C GLU A 450 -5.27 -21.28 23.84
N LEU A 451 -5.27 -22.00 22.71
CA LEU A 451 -6.47 -22.58 22.13
C LEU A 451 -6.79 -23.90 22.84
N ALA A 452 -7.70 -23.82 23.81
CA ALA A 452 -8.02 -24.96 24.67
C ALA A 452 -8.97 -25.95 23.97
N TYR A 453 -8.77 -27.24 24.18
CA TYR A 453 -9.67 -28.29 23.72
C TYR A 453 -10.66 -28.71 24.81
N ASP A 454 -11.94 -28.59 24.53
CA ASP A 454 -13.02 -29.10 25.37
C ASP A 454 -13.41 -30.51 24.87
N GLU A 455 -12.94 -31.54 25.58
CA GLU A 455 -13.19 -32.92 25.24
C GLU A 455 -14.68 -33.29 25.29
N THR A 456 -15.46 -32.62 26.15
CA THR A 456 -16.87 -32.91 26.35
C THR A 456 -17.73 -32.52 25.14
N THR A 457 -17.40 -31.38 24.54
CA THR A 457 -18.15 -30.86 23.38
C THR A 457 -17.41 -31.11 22.05
N ASN A 458 -16.18 -31.60 22.07
CA ASN A 458 -15.27 -31.76 20.93
C ASN A 458 -15.06 -30.43 20.19
N GLU A 459 -14.80 -29.36 20.93
CA GLU A 459 -14.61 -28.02 20.40
C GLU A 459 -13.26 -27.43 20.84
N ILE A 460 -12.71 -26.56 20.00
CA ILE A 460 -11.63 -25.64 20.39
C ILE A 460 -12.26 -24.37 20.95
N VAL A 461 -11.81 -23.99 22.13
CA VAL A 461 -12.22 -22.77 22.82
C VAL A 461 -11.16 -21.70 22.58
N ALA A 462 -11.46 -20.72 21.73
CA ALA A 462 -10.58 -19.60 21.44
C ALA A 462 -10.74 -18.52 22.50
N PRO A 463 -9.65 -18.07 23.15
CA PRO A 463 -9.70 -16.98 24.13
C PRO A 463 -10.16 -15.68 23.45
N THR A 464 -10.70 -14.77 24.24
CA THR A 464 -11.37 -13.56 23.74
C THR A 464 -10.44 -12.61 22.99
N PHE A 465 -9.15 -12.65 23.24
CA PHE A 465 -8.15 -11.87 22.50
C PHE A 465 -7.89 -12.41 21.07
N ARG A 466 -8.28 -13.67 20.76
CA ARG A 466 -8.21 -14.30 19.44
C ARG A 466 -9.56 -14.18 18.73
N HIS A 467 -9.95 -12.97 18.36
CA HIS A 467 -11.21 -12.73 17.67
C HIS A 467 -11.20 -13.09 16.18
N ASP A 468 -10.06 -13.46 15.67
CA ASP A 468 -9.82 -13.99 14.32
C ASP A 468 -10.23 -15.48 14.19
N ILE A 469 -10.36 -16.21 15.32
CA ILE A 469 -10.69 -17.63 15.35
C ILE A 469 -12.20 -17.83 15.55
N PHE A 470 -12.92 -18.23 14.49
CA PHE A 470 -14.38 -18.47 14.55
C PHE A 470 -14.89 -19.63 13.67
N ARG A 471 -14.02 -20.31 12.93
CA ARG A 471 -14.37 -21.43 12.04
C ARG A 471 -13.21 -22.43 11.91
N THR A 472 -13.51 -23.65 11.40
CA THR A 472 -12.52 -24.73 11.23
C THR A 472 -11.31 -24.32 10.38
N ALA A 473 -11.50 -23.43 9.38
CA ALA A 473 -10.38 -22.96 8.55
C ALA A 473 -9.35 -22.15 9.36
N ASP A 474 -9.81 -21.37 10.36
CA ASP A 474 -8.92 -20.59 11.23
C ASP A 474 -8.13 -21.54 12.15
N ILE A 475 -8.76 -22.63 12.64
CA ILE A 475 -8.04 -23.68 13.37
C ILE A 475 -7.00 -24.38 12.47
N ALA A 476 -7.36 -24.64 11.20
CA ALA A 476 -6.43 -25.24 10.25
C ALA A 476 -5.20 -24.33 9.99
N GLU A 477 -5.38 -23.02 9.96
CA GLU A 477 -4.28 -22.06 9.85
C GLU A 477 -3.33 -22.16 11.05
N GLU A 478 -3.85 -22.21 12.27
CA GLU A 478 -3.04 -22.37 13.48
C GLU A 478 -2.25 -23.68 13.47
N VAL A 479 -2.86 -24.77 13.03
CA VAL A 479 -2.18 -26.06 12.87
C VAL A 479 -1.08 -25.95 11.80
N ALA A 480 -1.39 -25.38 10.64
CA ALA A 480 -0.48 -25.28 9.51
C ALA A 480 0.78 -24.47 9.83
N ARG A 481 0.64 -23.31 10.51
CA ARG A 481 1.77 -22.42 10.81
C ARG A 481 2.77 -23.04 11.82
N PHE A 482 2.28 -23.84 12.78
CA PHE A 482 3.16 -24.54 13.73
C PHE A 482 3.65 -25.91 13.24
N TYR A 483 2.90 -26.56 12.35
CA TYR A 483 3.43 -27.69 11.59
C TYR A 483 4.58 -27.26 10.67
N GLY A 484 4.49 -26.05 10.12
CA GLY A 484 5.43 -25.42 9.19
C GLY A 484 4.97 -25.58 7.75
N TYR A 485 4.75 -24.46 7.07
CA TYR A 485 4.29 -24.46 5.67
C TYR A 485 5.24 -25.23 4.73
N ASP A 486 6.54 -25.21 5.01
CA ASP A 486 7.55 -25.93 4.23
C ASP A 486 7.42 -27.46 4.34
N ASN A 487 6.74 -27.96 5.36
CA ASN A 487 6.46 -29.38 5.55
C ASN A 487 5.19 -29.85 4.83
N ILE A 488 4.38 -28.92 4.31
CA ILE A 488 3.16 -29.24 3.56
C ILE A 488 3.54 -29.64 2.12
N PRO A 489 3.22 -30.86 1.67
CA PRO A 489 3.63 -31.34 0.36
C PRO A 489 2.94 -30.58 -0.77
N THR A 490 3.68 -30.28 -1.82
CA THR A 490 3.11 -29.73 -3.05
C THR A 490 2.33 -30.80 -3.78
N THR A 491 1.03 -30.57 -4.01
CA THR A 491 0.14 -31.50 -4.73
C THR A 491 -0.41 -30.82 -5.99
N LEU A 492 -0.78 -31.64 -6.97
CA LEU A 492 -1.51 -31.18 -8.15
C LEU A 492 -2.98 -30.97 -7.79
N PRO A 493 -3.63 -29.92 -8.33
CA PRO A 493 -5.06 -29.74 -8.19
C PRO A 493 -5.81 -30.97 -8.70
N SER A 494 -6.80 -31.45 -7.95
CA SER A 494 -7.67 -32.54 -8.34
C SER A 494 -9.11 -32.03 -8.53
N GLY A 495 -9.75 -32.37 -9.64
CA GLY A 495 -11.12 -31.96 -9.92
C GLY A 495 -11.63 -32.56 -11.22
N GLU A 496 -12.92 -32.42 -11.46
CA GLU A 496 -13.50 -32.77 -12.75
C GLU A 496 -12.95 -31.88 -13.86
N ALA A 497 -12.49 -32.51 -14.95
CA ALA A 497 -12.07 -31.78 -16.13
C ALA A 497 -13.27 -31.07 -16.78
N THR A 498 -13.27 -29.76 -16.84
CA THR A 498 -14.30 -28.99 -17.53
C THR A 498 -13.72 -28.36 -18.78
N THR A 499 -14.55 -28.25 -19.83
CA THR A 499 -14.16 -27.53 -21.04
C THR A 499 -14.26 -26.04 -20.79
N GLY A 500 -13.13 -25.42 -20.43
CA GLY A 500 -13.03 -23.96 -20.34
C GLY A 500 -13.21 -23.30 -21.72
N LYS A 501 -13.96 -22.22 -21.77
CA LYS A 501 -14.10 -21.38 -22.98
C LYS A 501 -13.98 -19.92 -22.60
N LEU A 502 -13.26 -19.16 -23.42
CA LEU A 502 -13.35 -17.72 -23.37
C LEU A 502 -14.77 -17.29 -23.75
N GLN A 503 -15.33 -16.32 -23.04
CA GLN A 503 -16.55 -15.65 -23.48
C GLN A 503 -16.31 -14.98 -24.84
N PHE A 504 -17.37 -14.87 -25.66
CA PHE A 504 -17.25 -14.36 -27.02
C PHE A 504 -16.54 -13.01 -27.10
N LYS A 505 -16.90 -12.06 -26.23
CA LYS A 505 -16.23 -10.76 -26.12
C LYS A 505 -14.72 -10.91 -25.87
N LEU A 506 -14.31 -11.71 -24.89
CA LEU A 506 -12.90 -11.93 -24.56
C LEU A 506 -12.14 -12.57 -25.72
N ARG A 507 -12.79 -13.45 -26.49
CA ARG A 507 -12.19 -14.04 -27.69
C ARG A 507 -11.97 -13.00 -28.79
N ILE A 508 -12.82 -11.98 -28.89
CA ILE A 508 -12.61 -10.84 -29.81
C ILE A 508 -11.45 -9.96 -29.32
N GLU A 509 -11.36 -9.70 -28.03
CA GLU A 509 -10.25 -8.95 -27.43
C GLU A 509 -8.91 -9.67 -27.64
N GLU A 510 -8.86 -11.00 -27.49
CA GLU A 510 -7.65 -11.77 -27.81
C GLU A 510 -7.31 -11.67 -29.30
N GLY A 511 -8.30 -11.76 -30.19
CA GLY A 511 -8.08 -11.56 -31.63
C GLY A 511 -7.52 -10.18 -31.95
N ALA A 512 -7.92 -9.14 -31.23
CA ALA A 512 -7.35 -7.80 -31.37
C ALA A 512 -5.88 -7.74 -30.95
N ARG A 513 -5.51 -8.44 -29.85
CA ARG A 513 -4.10 -8.57 -29.42
C ARG A 513 -3.27 -9.31 -30.46
N ASP A 514 -3.73 -10.47 -30.87
CA ASP A 514 -3.03 -11.33 -31.84
C ASP A 514 -2.74 -10.55 -33.13
N VAL A 515 -3.74 -9.86 -33.68
CA VAL A 515 -3.57 -9.08 -34.90
C VAL A 515 -2.60 -7.92 -34.71
N ALA A 516 -2.72 -7.17 -33.61
CA ALA A 516 -1.79 -6.08 -33.32
C ALA A 516 -0.34 -6.59 -33.27
N GLU A 517 -0.11 -7.70 -32.58
CA GLU A 517 1.23 -8.31 -32.44
C GLU A 517 1.76 -8.83 -33.77
N TYR A 518 0.95 -9.50 -34.62
CA TYR A 518 1.35 -9.93 -35.97
C TYR A 518 1.73 -8.74 -36.86
N CYS A 519 1.05 -7.61 -36.67
CA CYS A 519 1.34 -6.38 -37.41
C CYS A 519 2.50 -5.57 -36.79
N GLY A 520 3.18 -6.11 -35.80
CA GLY A 520 4.38 -5.54 -35.18
C GLY A 520 4.12 -4.46 -34.13
N PHE A 521 2.93 -4.43 -33.56
CA PHE A 521 2.61 -3.53 -32.44
C PHE A 521 2.97 -4.16 -31.10
N SER A 522 3.40 -3.33 -30.17
CA SER A 522 3.63 -3.71 -28.77
C SER A 522 2.51 -3.20 -27.89
N GLN A 523 2.09 -4.02 -26.90
CA GLN A 523 1.04 -3.63 -25.96
C GLN A 523 1.52 -2.54 -25.00
N GLY A 524 0.68 -1.53 -24.81
CA GLY A 524 0.82 -0.50 -23.79
C GLY A 524 -0.35 -0.53 -22.80
N TYR A 525 -0.06 -0.09 -21.57
CA TYR A 525 -1.06 0.14 -20.54
C TYR A 525 -0.98 1.60 -20.11
N CYS A 526 -2.05 2.35 -20.38
CA CYS A 526 -2.14 3.75 -19.99
C CYS A 526 -3.08 3.92 -18.79
N TYR A 527 -2.84 4.95 -17.99
CA TYR A 527 -3.73 5.27 -16.88
C TYR A 527 -5.13 5.64 -17.37
N SER A 528 -6.14 5.21 -16.61
CA SER A 528 -7.54 5.64 -16.80
C SER A 528 -7.83 7.02 -16.20
N PHE A 529 -6.90 7.57 -15.44
CA PHE A 529 -6.98 8.89 -14.81
C PHE A 529 -6.19 9.90 -15.62
N GLU A 530 -6.78 11.08 -15.82
CA GLU A 530 -6.20 12.12 -16.66
C GLU A 530 -6.41 13.52 -16.07
N SER A 531 -5.70 14.51 -16.62
CA SER A 531 -5.95 15.92 -16.36
C SER A 531 -7.10 16.46 -17.23
N PRO A 532 -7.95 17.34 -16.73
CA PRO A 532 -8.94 18.05 -17.57
C PRO A 532 -8.31 18.80 -18.76
N LYS A 533 -7.02 19.12 -18.70
CA LYS A 533 -6.27 19.77 -19.78
C LYS A 533 -6.12 18.90 -21.05
N VAL A 534 -6.44 17.60 -20.94
CA VAL A 534 -6.37 16.66 -22.07
C VAL A 534 -7.27 17.10 -23.24
N PHE A 535 -8.43 17.65 -22.94
CA PHE A 535 -9.39 18.07 -23.95
C PHE A 535 -8.86 19.24 -24.80
N ASP A 536 -8.13 20.16 -24.19
CA ASP A 536 -7.50 21.27 -24.89
C ASP A 536 -6.27 20.79 -25.69
N LYS A 537 -5.48 19.86 -25.15
CA LYS A 537 -4.36 19.23 -25.85
C LYS A 537 -4.82 18.52 -27.13
N LEU A 538 -5.97 17.85 -27.09
CA LEU A 538 -6.60 17.15 -28.20
C LEU A 538 -7.47 18.07 -29.08
N GLN A 539 -7.55 19.38 -28.80
CA GLN A 539 -8.38 20.35 -29.51
C GLN A 539 -9.87 19.96 -29.57
N ILE A 540 -10.35 19.28 -28.52
CA ILE A 540 -11.77 18.91 -28.41
C ILE A 540 -12.58 20.19 -28.12
N PRO A 541 -13.62 20.51 -28.91
CA PRO A 541 -14.40 21.75 -28.77
C PRO A 541 -15.02 21.89 -27.38
N THR A 542 -15.13 23.14 -26.91
CA THR A 542 -15.87 23.47 -25.70
C THR A 542 -17.35 23.12 -25.91
N GLY A 543 -17.91 22.24 -25.05
CA GLY A 543 -19.29 21.75 -25.21
C GLY A 543 -19.41 20.38 -25.90
N ASP A 544 -18.31 19.79 -26.35
CA ASP A 544 -18.31 18.39 -26.81
C ASP A 544 -18.62 17.45 -25.63
N GLU A 545 -19.40 16.40 -25.89
CA GLU A 545 -19.79 15.39 -24.90
C GLU A 545 -18.57 14.70 -24.24
N LEU A 546 -17.46 14.55 -24.96
CA LEU A 546 -16.21 13.99 -24.44
C LEU A 546 -15.64 14.80 -23.26
N ARG A 547 -15.98 16.09 -23.13
CA ARG A 547 -15.56 16.92 -22.02
C ARG A 547 -16.35 16.66 -20.72
N LYS A 548 -17.44 15.92 -20.79
CA LYS A 548 -18.21 15.51 -19.63
C LYS A 548 -17.49 14.33 -18.97
N ALA A 549 -16.51 14.62 -18.13
CA ALA A 549 -15.70 13.61 -17.46
C ALA A 549 -16.07 13.48 -15.97
N ILE A 550 -15.93 12.28 -15.45
CA ILE A 550 -16.15 11.99 -14.02
C ILE A 550 -14.96 12.55 -13.24
N THR A 551 -15.23 13.39 -12.25
CA THR A 551 -14.21 13.93 -11.35
C THR A 551 -13.97 12.97 -10.19
N ILE A 552 -12.71 12.69 -9.88
CA ILE A 552 -12.29 11.82 -8.77
C ILE A 552 -12.33 12.63 -7.47
N SER A 553 -12.95 12.08 -6.42
CA SER A 553 -13.13 12.78 -5.15
C SER A 553 -11.83 13.00 -4.36
N ASN A 554 -10.84 12.12 -4.52
CA ASN A 554 -9.55 12.14 -3.83
C ASN A 554 -8.39 11.89 -4.80
N PRO A 555 -8.16 12.77 -5.80
CA PRO A 555 -7.17 12.56 -6.84
C PRO A 555 -5.74 12.65 -6.28
N LEU A 556 -4.79 11.98 -6.93
CA LEU A 556 -3.35 12.10 -6.65
C LEU A 556 -2.76 13.46 -7.05
N GLY A 557 -3.56 14.32 -7.66
CA GLY A 557 -3.20 15.65 -8.16
C GLY A 557 -4.06 16.01 -9.36
N GLU A 558 -3.92 17.25 -9.87
CA GLU A 558 -4.69 17.73 -11.04
C GLU A 558 -4.50 16.84 -12.27
N ASP A 559 -3.29 16.29 -12.46
CA ASP A 559 -2.96 15.45 -13.61
C ASP A 559 -3.67 14.08 -13.62
N PHE A 560 -4.33 13.70 -12.50
CA PHE A 560 -5.05 12.45 -12.33
C PHE A 560 -6.44 12.69 -11.72
N SER A 561 -7.09 13.80 -12.08
CA SER A 561 -8.31 14.25 -11.40
C SER A 561 -9.62 13.86 -12.07
N ILE A 562 -9.57 13.34 -13.31
CA ILE A 562 -10.76 12.87 -14.03
C ILE A 562 -10.56 11.47 -14.59
N MET A 563 -11.67 10.75 -14.80
CA MET A 563 -11.68 9.50 -15.59
C MET A 563 -11.63 9.83 -17.08
N ARG A 564 -10.83 9.08 -17.86
CA ARG A 564 -10.70 9.29 -19.31
C ARG A 564 -12.01 8.99 -20.06
N THR A 565 -12.42 9.88 -20.95
CA THR A 565 -13.52 9.69 -21.88
C THR A 565 -13.05 9.33 -23.28
N ILE A 566 -11.74 9.42 -23.53
CA ILE A 566 -11.07 9.10 -24.78
C ILE A 566 -9.72 8.44 -24.48
N SER A 567 -9.34 7.42 -25.24
CA SER A 567 -8.10 6.65 -25.00
C SER A 567 -6.84 7.27 -25.62
N LEU A 568 -6.98 8.30 -26.47
CA LEU A 568 -5.88 8.85 -27.27
C LEU A 568 -4.79 9.55 -26.47
N ASN A 569 -5.11 10.20 -25.35
CA ASN A 569 -4.10 10.93 -24.57
C ASN A 569 -2.99 10.01 -24.07
N GLY A 570 -3.34 8.86 -23.51
CA GLY A 570 -2.38 7.87 -23.06
C GLY A 570 -1.51 7.35 -24.21
N MET A 571 -2.13 7.03 -25.35
CA MET A 571 -1.43 6.58 -26.55
C MET A 571 -0.46 7.64 -27.08
N LEU A 572 -0.90 8.88 -27.26
CA LEU A 572 -0.05 9.98 -27.74
C LEU A 572 1.08 10.31 -26.78
N THR A 573 0.83 10.24 -25.47
CA THR A 573 1.87 10.40 -24.44
C THR A 573 2.93 9.30 -24.54
N SER A 574 2.50 8.06 -24.78
CA SER A 574 3.41 6.92 -24.95
C SER A 574 4.23 7.03 -26.23
N LEU A 575 3.62 7.46 -27.33
CA LEU A 575 4.34 7.76 -28.58
C LEU A 575 5.36 8.90 -28.40
N ALA A 576 4.96 9.98 -27.71
CA ALA A 576 5.83 11.12 -27.39
C ALA A 576 7.02 10.72 -26.53
N THR A 577 6.80 9.87 -25.53
CA THR A 577 7.87 9.35 -24.68
C THR A 577 8.91 8.57 -25.49
N ASN A 578 8.45 7.73 -26.41
CA ASN A 578 9.32 6.98 -27.30
C ASN A 578 10.05 7.90 -28.31
N TYR A 579 9.35 8.89 -28.85
CA TYR A 579 9.94 9.88 -29.76
C TYR A 579 11.07 10.68 -29.08
N ASN A 580 10.84 11.14 -27.87
CA ASN A 580 11.85 11.86 -27.07
C ASN A 580 13.06 10.98 -26.70
N ARG A 581 12.86 9.66 -26.60
CA ARG A 581 13.93 8.66 -26.45
C ARG A 581 14.63 8.30 -27.77
N ARG A 582 14.26 8.98 -28.88
CA ARG A 582 14.84 8.79 -30.21
C ARG A 582 14.60 7.41 -30.83
N ASN A 583 13.56 6.72 -30.43
CA ASN A 583 13.10 5.53 -31.11
C ASN A 583 12.56 5.96 -32.50
N LYS A 584 13.05 5.33 -33.58
CA LYS A 584 12.75 5.77 -34.95
C LYS A 584 11.37 5.32 -35.41
N ASN A 585 11.05 4.06 -35.19
CA ASN A 585 9.81 3.42 -35.61
C ASN A 585 9.13 2.86 -34.36
N VAL A 586 7.88 3.24 -34.14
CA VAL A 586 7.12 2.83 -32.96
C VAL A 586 5.71 2.47 -33.38
N ARG A 587 5.25 1.30 -32.91
CA ARG A 587 3.89 0.78 -33.08
C ARG A 587 3.40 0.29 -31.73
N LEU A 588 2.37 0.92 -31.20
CA LEU A 588 1.79 0.61 -29.89
C LEU A 588 0.30 0.35 -30.01
N TYR A 589 -0.22 -0.58 -29.21
CA TYR A 589 -1.66 -0.76 -29.06
C TYR A 589 -2.07 -0.84 -27.58
N GLU A 590 -3.32 -0.50 -27.30
CA GLU A 590 -3.94 -0.65 -26.00
C GLU A 590 -5.36 -1.18 -26.15
N LEU A 591 -5.74 -2.15 -25.30
CA LEU A 591 -7.12 -2.48 -25.00
C LEU A 591 -7.45 -1.91 -23.62
N GLY A 592 -8.24 -0.87 -23.57
CA GLY A 592 -8.53 -0.14 -22.34
C GLY A 592 -9.89 0.54 -22.35
N ASN A 593 -10.51 0.61 -21.16
CA ASN A 593 -11.81 1.24 -21.00
C ASN A 593 -11.73 2.77 -21.07
N VAL A 594 -12.76 3.37 -21.63
CA VAL A 594 -13.15 4.75 -21.41
C VAL A 594 -14.44 4.78 -20.60
N TYR A 595 -14.71 5.89 -19.90
CA TYR A 595 -15.79 6.00 -18.91
C TYR A 595 -16.70 7.16 -19.29
N LEU A 596 -17.86 6.85 -19.84
CA LEU A 596 -18.81 7.85 -20.33
C LEU A 596 -19.97 8.00 -19.33
N PRO A 597 -20.03 9.14 -18.60
CA PRO A 597 -21.12 9.37 -17.67
C PRO A 597 -22.43 9.60 -18.43
N LYS A 598 -23.53 9.01 -17.99
CA LYS A 598 -24.84 9.31 -18.52
C LYS A 598 -25.33 10.68 -18.02
N GLU A 599 -25.03 10.99 -16.77
CA GLU A 599 -25.28 12.30 -16.16
C GLU A 599 -24.20 12.64 -15.12
N LEU A 600 -24.06 13.91 -14.79
CA LEU A 600 -23.16 14.41 -13.75
C LEU A 600 -23.95 15.36 -12.81
N PRO A 601 -23.81 15.22 -11.46
CA PRO A 601 -23.06 14.18 -10.76
C PRO A 601 -23.63 12.78 -11.01
N LEU A 602 -22.78 11.74 -10.85
CA LEU A 602 -23.18 10.36 -11.09
C LEU A 602 -24.31 9.93 -10.15
N THR A 603 -25.37 9.34 -10.71
CA THR A 603 -26.46 8.65 -9.99
C THR A 603 -26.42 7.14 -10.22
N GLU A 604 -25.76 6.70 -11.29
CA GLU A 604 -25.52 5.30 -11.64
C GLU A 604 -24.11 5.12 -12.23
N LEU A 605 -23.67 3.88 -12.40
CA LEU A 605 -22.38 3.57 -13.02
C LEU A 605 -22.30 4.11 -14.47
N PRO A 606 -21.13 4.63 -14.89
CA PRO A 606 -20.92 5.12 -16.24
C PRO A 606 -20.99 3.98 -17.27
N ASP A 607 -21.15 4.33 -18.55
CA ASP A 607 -20.93 3.39 -19.65
C ASP A 607 -19.42 3.17 -19.80
N GLU A 608 -18.97 1.96 -19.44
CA GLU A 608 -17.58 1.54 -19.56
C GLU A 608 -17.38 0.81 -20.89
N ARG A 609 -16.66 1.46 -21.79
CA ARG A 609 -16.46 0.92 -23.14
C ARG A 609 -15.02 0.53 -23.37
N MET A 610 -14.79 -0.73 -23.70
CA MET A 610 -13.48 -1.23 -24.12
C MET A 610 -13.14 -0.70 -25.50
N MET A 611 -12.05 0.05 -25.59
CA MET A 611 -11.51 0.61 -26.82
C MET A 611 -10.24 -0.14 -27.23
N PHE A 612 -10.17 -0.52 -28.50
CA PHE A 612 -8.92 -0.98 -29.12
C PHE A 612 -8.27 0.22 -29.81
N THR A 613 -7.19 0.70 -29.21
CA THR A 613 -6.47 1.90 -29.62
C THR A 613 -5.12 1.52 -30.17
N LEU A 614 -4.85 1.92 -31.40
CA LEU A 614 -3.58 1.73 -32.10
C LEU A 614 -2.90 3.08 -32.30
N GLY A 615 -1.58 3.13 -32.21
CA GLY A 615 -0.79 4.32 -32.47
C GLY A 615 0.58 3.98 -33.07
N MET A 616 1.03 4.72 -34.08
CA MET A 616 2.34 4.51 -34.68
C MET A 616 2.94 5.78 -35.26
N TYR A 617 4.26 5.78 -35.43
CA TYR A 617 5.02 6.73 -36.25
C TYR A 617 6.27 6.05 -36.80
N GLY A 618 6.87 6.66 -37.83
CA GLY A 618 8.13 6.20 -38.45
C GLY A 618 7.92 5.62 -39.82
N ASP A 619 7.99 4.31 -40.00
CA ASP A 619 7.99 3.60 -41.27
C ASP A 619 6.60 3.25 -41.81
N GLY A 620 5.52 3.66 -41.12
CA GLY A 620 4.16 3.39 -41.56
C GLY A 620 3.39 4.66 -41.94
N ASP A 621 2.28 4.46 -42.65
CA ASP A 621 1.38 5.52 -43.06
C ASP A 621 -0.11 5.23 -42.74
N PHE A 622 -1.00 6.04 -43.29
CA PHE A 622 -2.45 5.86 -43.13
C PHE A 622 -2.94 4.49 -43.62
N PHE A 623 -2.36 3.97 -44.69
CA PHE A 623 -2.80 2.70 -45.31
C PHE A 623 -2.30 1.50 -44.53
N ASP A 624 -1.11 1.60 -43.91
CA ASP A 624 -0.64 0.58 -42.98
C ASP A 624 -1.59 0.46 -41.75
N MET A 625 -1.98 1.60 -41.13
CA MET A 625 -2.95 1.61 -40.02
C MET A 625 -4.31 1.05 -40.46
N LYS A 626 -4.77 1.41 -41.69
CA LYS A 626 -6.00 0.87 -42.26
C LYS A 626 -5.92 -0.64 -42.46
N GLY A 627 -4.79 -1.14 -42.95
CA GLY A 627 -4.55 -2.57 -43.13
C GLY A 627 -4.64 -3.37 -41.85
N VAL A 628 -4.12 -2.84 -40.74
CA VAL A 628 -4.26 -3.49 -39.41
C VAL A 628 -5.73 -3.59 -39.00
N VAL A 629 -6.53 -2.55 -39.22
CA VAL A 629 -7.97 -2.57 -38.89
C VAL A 629 -8.70 -3.60 -39.76
N GLU A 630 -8.37 -3.68 -41.06
CA GLU A 630 -8.97 -4.64 -42.00
C GLU A 630 -8.58 -6.08 -41.63
N GLU A 631 -7.33 -6.32 -41.30
CA GLU A 631 -6.85 -7.62 -40.83
C GLU A 631 -7.58 -8.06 -39.54
N PHE A 632 -7.77 -7.14 -38.61
CA PHE A 632 -8.54 -7.44 -37.41
C PHE A 632 -10.00 -7.84 -37.71
N PHE A 633 -10.66 -7.09 -38.61
CA PHE A 633 -12.04 -7.41 -39.01
C PHE A 633 -12.13 -8.75 -39.72
N ASP A 634 -11.16 -9.06 -40.58
CA ASP A 634 -11.12 -10.36 -41.28
C ASP A 634 -10.93 -11.53 -40.30
N GLN A 635 -10.00 -11.41 -39.36
CA GLN A 635 -9.71 -12.46 -38.37
C GLN A 635 -10.92 -12.79 -37.49
N ILE A 636 -11.74 -11.80 -37.15
CA ILE A 636 -12.95 -12.00 -36.34
C ILE A 636 -14.21 -12.25 -37.17
N GLY A 637 -14.05 -12.47 -38.51
CA GLY A 637 -15.12 -12.90 -39.39
C GLY A 637 -16.06 -11.79 -39.87
N MET A 638 -15.62 -10.54 -39.87
CA MET A 638 -16.35 -9.41 -40.42
C MET A 638 -15.98 -9.27 -41.90
N HIS A 639 -16.44 -10.18 -42.77
CA HIS A 639 -16.04 -10.29 -44.15
C HIS A 639 -16.82 -9.38 -45.14
N LYS A 640 -17.81 -8.60 -44.63
CA LYS A 640 -18.47 -7.61 -45.46
C LYS A 640 -17.61 -6.39 -45.63
N LYS A 641 -17.86 -5.61 -46.67
CA LYS A 641 -17.08 -4.42 -46.95
C LYS A 641 -17.19 -3.38 -45.86
N THR A 642 -16.02 -2.99 -45.30
CA THR A 642 -15.88 -1.87 -44.35
C THR A 642 -15.96 -0.56 -45.15
N GLU A 643 -16.74 0.40 -44.64
CA GLU A 643 -16.88 1.72 -45.22
C GLU A 643 -15.97 2.72 -44.46
N TYR A 644 -15.29 3.58 -45.21
CA TYR A 644 -14.42 4.63 -44.68
C TYR A 644 -14.92 6.00 -45.19
N ASP A 645 -15.53 6.78 -44.27
CA ASP A 645 -15.96 8.14 -44.59
C ASP A 645 -14.85 9.15 -44.21
N PRO A 646 -14.27 9.87 -45.19
CA PRO A 646 -13.21 10.86 -44.93
C PRO A 646 -13.69 12.07 -44.12
N LYS A 647 -15.00 12.23 -43.91
CA LYS A 647 -15.60 13.30 -43.12
C LYS A 647 -15.82 12.86 -41.64
N ALA A 648 -14.84 12.23 -41.05
CA ALA A 648 -14.93 11.77 -39.66
C ALA A 648 -15.15 12.92 -38.65
N GLY A 649 -14.79 14.16 -39.01
CA GLY A 649 -15.03 15.35 -38.17
C GLY A 649 -14.27 15.38 -36.85
N LYS A 650 -13.18 14.62 -36.74
CA LYS A 650 -12.37 14.58 -35.52
C LYS A 650 -11.33 15.70 -35.52
N THR A 651 -11.45 16.64 -34.57
CA THR A 651 -10.56 17.83 -34.50
C THR A 651 -9.12 17.49 -34.18
N PHE A 652 -8.90 16.38 -33.48
CA PHE A 652 -7.56 15.86 -33.15
C PHE A 652 -6.87 15.10 -34.30
N LEU A 653 -7.57 14.89 -35.44
CA LEU A 653 -7.02 14.27 -36.63
C LEU A 653 -6.84 15.29 -37.74
N HIS A 654 -5.91 15.02 -38.66
CA HIS A 654 -5.67 15.84 -39.84
C HIS A 654 -6.93 15.90 -40.75
N PRO A 655 -7.45 17.07 -41.08
CA PRO A 655 -8.73 17.19 -41.79
C PRO A 655 -8.82 16.48 -43.15
N GLY A 656 -7.70 16.33 -43.82
CA GLY A 656 -7.66 15.64 -45.12
C GLY A 656 -7.12 14.19 -45.04
N ARG A 657 -6.80 13.67 -43.84
CA ARG A 657 -6.22 12.32 -43.67
C ARG A 657 -6.83 11.65 -42.43
N GLN A 658 -8.16 11.52 -42.46
CA GLN A 658 -8.95 10.86 -41.42
C GLN A 658 -10.09 10.08 -42.04
N ALA A 659 -10.58 9.08 -41.37
CA ALA A 659 -11.78 8.35 -41.76
C ALA A 659 -12.58 7.88 -40.55
N LEU A 660 -13.91 7.97 -40.66
CA LEU A 660 -14.85 7.24 -39.82
C LEU A 660 -14.96 5.81 -40.39
N ILE A 661 -14.92 4.81 -39.52
CA ILE A 661 -15.01 3.41 -39.88
C ILE A 661 -16.42 2.93 -39.57
N SER A 662 -17.12 2.45 -40.59
CA SER A 662 -18.46 1.89 -40.44
C SER A 662 -18.55 0.46 -41.03
N TYR A 663 -19.38 -0.36 -40.44
CA TYR A 663 -19.65 -1.71 -40.86
C TYR A 663 -21.15 -1.96 -40.77
N GLU A 664 -21.79 -2.35 -41.89
CA GLU A 664 -23.25 -2.54 -41.97
C GLU A 664 -24.06 -1.33 -41.43
N GLY A 665 -23.54 -0.11 -41.61
CA GLY A 665 -24.19 1.14 -41.22
C GLY A 665 -23.99 1.54 -39.75
N GLU A 666 -23.30 0.72 -38.93
CA GLU A 666 -22.92 1.05 -37.58
C GLU A 666 -21.46 1.54 -37.51
N VAL A 667 -21.19 2.56 -36.70
CA VAL A 667 -19.85 3.11 -36.52
C VAL A 667 -19.03 2.19 -35.63
N MET A 668 -17.90 1.69 -36.13
CA MET A 668 -16.96 0.86 -35.39
C MET A 668 -15.88 1.69 -34.71
N GLY A 669 -15.53 2.86 -35.25
CA GLY A 669 -14.46 3.70 -34.74
C GLY A 669 -13.99 4.73 -35.78
N TYR A 670 -12.74 5.13 -35.63
CA TYR A 670 -12.09 6.09 -36.55
C TYR A 670 -10.60 5.81 -36.67
N LEU A 671 -9.99 6.30 -37.75
CA LEU A 671 -8.53 6.29 -37.92
C LEU A 671 -8.05 7.55 -38.63
N GLY A 672 -6.77 7.87 -38.50
CA GLY A 672 -6.20 8.99 -39.23
C GLY A 672 -4.81 9.41 -38.78
N GLU A 673 -4.25 10.36 -39.51
CA GLU A 673 -3.06 11.09 -39.12
C GLU A 673 -3.42 12.03 -37.97
N VAL A 674 -2.63 12.07 -36.89
CA VAL A 674 -2.80 13.03 -35.82
C VAL A 674 -2.64 14.45 -36.35
N HIS A 675 -3.52 15.36 -35.94
CA HIS A 675 -3.44 16.76 -36.35
C HIS A 675 -2.07 17.36 -35.97
N PRO A 676 -1.36 18.07 -36.90
CA PRO A 676 -0.02 18.58 -36.60
C PRO A 676 0.06 19.42 -35.33
N ALA A 677 -0.91 20.29 -35.07
CA ALA A 677 -0.94 21.09 -33.85
C ALA A 677 -1.16 20.24 -32.57
N VAL A 678 -1.84 19.10 -32.68
CA VAL A 678 -1.97 18.13 -31.55
C VAL A 678 -0.64 17.41 -31.36
N ALA A 679 -0.02 16.93 -32.44
CA ALA A 679 1.30 16.29 -32.38
C ALA A 679 2.35 17.21 -31.74
N ASP A 680 2.37 18.49 -32.12
CA ASP A 680 3.25 19.50 -31.51
C ASP A 680 3.00 19.69 -30.01
N THR A 681 1.73 19.69 -29.58
CA THR A 681 1.36 19.81 -28.16
C THR A 681 1.90 18.64 -27.33
N TYR A 682 1.98 17.44 -27.92
CA TYR A 682 2.59 16.26 -27.28
C TYR A 682 4.12 16.18 -27.49
N GLY A 683 4.70 17.04 -28.32
CA GLY A 683 6.13 17.03 -28.63
C GLY A 683 6.52 15.93 -29.63
N ILE A 684 5.60 15.50 -30.48
CA ILE A 684 5.84 14.52 -31.55
C ILE A 684 6.18 15.28 -32.85
N GLY A 685 7.45 15.40 -33.17
CA GLY A 685 7.95 16.15 -34.33
C GLY A 685 7.88 15.39 -35.67
N THR A 686 7.07 14.33 -35.79
CA THR A 686 6.87 13.54 -36.99
C THR A 686 5.39 13.22 -37.20
N ARG A 687 5.03 12.70 -38.36
CA ARG A 687 3.67 12.23 -38.60
C ARG A 687 3.40 11.02 -37.73
N ALA A 688 2.29 11.04 -37.03
CA ALA A 688 1.79 9.91 -36.24
C ALA A 688 0.39 9.53 -36.72
N TYR A 689 0.08 8.25 -36.70
CA TYR A 689 -1.19 7.70 -37.14
C TYR A 689 -1.82 6.94 -35.98
N VAL A 690 -3.12 7.06 -35.85
CA VAL A 690 -3.90 6.39 -34.80
C VAL A 690 -5.15 5.75 -35.35
N ALA A 691 -5.59 4.65 -34.71
CA ALA A 691 -6.93 4.09 -34.92
C ALA A 691 -7.55 3.77 -33.57
N VAL A 692 -8.85 3.99 -33.44
CA VAL A 692 -9.61 3.67 -32.23
C VAL A 692 -10.89 2.95 -32.63
N LEU A 693 -11.07 1.73 -32.11
CA LEU A 693 -12.24 0.89 -32.37
C LEU A 693 -12.99 0.63 -31.07
N ASP A 694 -14.30 0.69 -31.11
CA ASP A 694 -15.19 0.31 -30.02
C ASP A 694 -15.45 -1.18 -30.06
N ILE A 695 -14.86 -1.93 -29.14
CA ILE A 695 -14.98 -3.39 -29.10
C ILE A 695 -16.43 -3.85 -28.88
N LEU A 696 -17.24 -3.09 -28.14
CA LEU A 696 -18.64 -3.46 -27.93
C LEU A 696 -19.46 -3.42 -29.22
N ASN A 697 -19.16 -2.45 -30.09
CA ASN A 697 -19.79 -2.38 -31.41
C ASN A 697 -19.26 -3.47 -32.34
N VAL A 698 -17.96 -3.72 -32.33
CA VAL A 698 -17.32 -4.79 -33.12
C VAL A 698 -17.89 -6.17 -32.78
N VAL A 699 -18.05 -6.48 -31.48
CA VAL A 699 -18.59 -7.77 -30.99
C VAL A 699 -19.97 -8.09 -31.59
N LYS A 700 -20.80 -7.09 -31.89
CA LYS A 700 -22.15 -7.30 -32.46
C LYS A 700 -22.10 -7.90 -33.87
N HIS A 701 -21.04 -7.63 -34.60
CA HIS A 701 -20.88 -8.01 -36.00
C HIS A 701 -19.87 -9.14 -36.22
N ALA A 702 -19.06 -9.48 -35.22
CA ALA A 702 -18.07 -10.54 -35.29
C ALA A 702 -18.71 -11.92 -35.38
N SER A 703 -18.09 -12.83 -36.12
CA SER A 703 -18.54 -14.23 -36.21
C SER A 703 -17.37 -15.15 -36.56
N PHE A 704 -17.26 -16.27 -35.83
CA PHE A 704 -16.29 -17.32 -36.14
C PHE A 704 -16.91 -18.47 -36.92
N ASP A 705 -18.15 -18.30 -37.41
CA ASP A 705 -18.82 -19.29 -38.27
C ASP A 705 -18.24 -19.20 -39.67
N ARG A 706 -17.33 -20.08 -39.99
CA ARG A 706 -16.74 -20.22 -41.35
C ARG A 706 -17.41 -21.34 -42.10
N LYS A 707 -17.91 -21.03 -43.31
CA LYS A 707 -18.49 -22.03 -44.21
C LYS A 707 -17.49 -22.35 -45.28
N TYR A 708 -17.25 -23.64 -45.49
CA TYR A 708 -16.42 -24.09 -46.62
C TYR A 708 -17.18 -23.90 -47.94
N GLU A 709 -16.57 -23.15 -48.89
CA GLU A 709 -17.01 -23.15 -50.30
C GLU A 709 -16.05 -23.98 -51.13
N GLY A 710 -16.61 -24.88 -51.94
CA GLY A 710 -15.83 -25.75 -52.80
C GLY A 710 -15.05 -24.94 -53.86
N ILE A 711 -13.86 -25.45 -54.20
CA ILE A 711 -13.06 -24.87 -55.29
C ILE A 711 -13.88 -24.80 -56.58
N ALA A 712 -13.81 -23.66 -57.27
CA ALA A 712 -14.54 -23.44 -58.51
C ALA A 712 -14.10 -24.42 -59.59
N LYS A 713 -15.08 -25.06 -60.28
CA LYS A 713 -14.87 -26.09 -61.32
C LYS A 713 -14.52 -25.49 -62.67
N PHE A 714 -14.93 -24.23 -62.94
CA PHE A 714 -14.72 -23.55 -64.22
C PHE A 714 -13.67 -22.48 -64.13
N PRO A 715 -12.90 -22.22 -65.24
CA PRO A 715 -11.83 -21.23 -65.20
C PRO A 715 -12.37 -19.81 -65.05
N ALA A 716 -11.60 -18.95 -64.41
CA ALA A 716 -11.81 -17.51 -64.35
C ALA A 716 -11.26 -16.82 -65.60
N VAL A 717 -11.82 -15.64 -65.89
CA VAL A 717 -11.27 -14.73 -66.92
C VAL A 717 -11.03 -13.40 -66.27
N ASN A 718 -9.79 -12.92 -66.36
CA ASN A 718 -9.39 -11.61 -65.81
C ASN A 718 -9.48 -10.53 -66.91
N ARG A 719 -9.86 -9.30 -66.52
CA ARG A 719 -9.89 -8.10 -67.32
C ARG A 719 -9.39 -6.92 -66.47
N ASP A 720 -8.38 -6.24 -66.97
CA ASP A 720 -7.87 -5.04 -66.32
C ASP A 720 -8.51 -3.80 -66.94
N ILE A 721 -8.81 -2.84 -66.09
CA ILE A 721 -9.29 -1.52 -66.48
C ILE A 721 -8.41 -0.44 -65.90
N SER A 722 -7.97 0.50 -66.72
CA SER A 722 -7.27 1.71 -66.24
C SER A 722 -8.16 2.92 -66.56
N MET A 723 -8.34 3.78 -65.63
CA MET A 723 -9.33 4.86 -65.68
C MET A 723 -8.71 6.19 -65.27
N VAL A 724 -9.17 7.27 -65.86
CA VAL A 724 -8.92 8.64 -65.44
C VAL A 724 -10.12 9.07 -64.62
N VAL A 725 -9.89 9.36 -63.38
CA VAL A 725 -10.92 9.57 -62.33
C VAL A 725 -10.74 10.97 -61.72
N PRO A 726 -11.79 11.79 -61.62
CA PRO A 726 -11.75 13.03 -60.84
C PRO A 726 -11.26 12.76 -59.41
N LYS A 727 -10.40 13.62 -58.85
CA LYS A 727 -9.79 13.40 -57.50
C LYS A 727 -10.80 13.34 -56.39
N GLU A 728 -11.92 14.03 -56.52
CA GLU A 728 -13.02 14.02 -55.54
C GLU A 728 -13.78 12.69 -55.46
N ILE A 729 -13.68 11.84 -56.51
CA ILE A 729 -14.31 10.52 -56.46
C ILE A 729 -13.44 9.58 -55.65
N MET A 730 -14.00 9.05 -54.57
CA MET A 730 -13.32 8.09 -53.68
C MET A 730 -13.27 6.71 -54.36
N VAL A 731 -12.20 5.98 -54.11
CA VAL A 731 -11.99 4.60 -54.57
C VAL A 731 -13.19 3.70 -54.17
N GLY A 732 -13.71 3.84 -52.94
CA GLY A 732 -14.87 3.09 -52.48
C GLY A 732 -16.13 3.31 -53.30
N GLN A 733 -16.33 4.50 -53.92
CA GLN A 733 -17.47 4.77 -54.80
C GLN A 733 -17.30 4.03 -56.13
N ILE A 734 -16.08 3.93 -56.64
CA ILE A 734 -15.73 3.15 -57.84
C ILE A 734 -16.02 1.68 -57.58
N GLU A 735 -15.54 1.15 -56.47
CA GLU A 735 -15.74 -0.24 -56.07
C GLU A 735 -17.22 -0.58 -55.89
N HIS A 736 -17.98 0.32 -55.25
CA HIS A 736 -19.43 0.14 -55.13
C HIS A 736 -20.11 0.05 -56.51
N MET A 737 -19.72 0.88 -57.47
CA MET A 737 -20.24 0.86 -58.82
C MET A 737 -19.85 -0.45 -59.55
N ILE A 738 -18.58 -0.88 -59.47
CA ILE A 738 -18.09 -2.14 -60.03
C ILE A 738 -18.89 -3.33 -59.46
N ALA A 739 -19.03 -3.42 -58.14
CA ALA A 739 -19.78 -4.49 -57.47
C ALA A 739 -21.26 -4.50 -57.92
N GLN A 740 -21.91 -3.33 -57.96
CA GLN A 740 -23.31 -3.18 -58.33
C GLN A 740 -23.58 -3.60 -59.79
N ARG A 741 -22.67 -3.24 -60.69
CA ARG A 741 -22.84 -3.44 -62.15
C ARG A 741 -22.22 -4.72 -62.66
N GLY A 742 -21.29 -5.34 -61.98
CA GLY A 742 -20.58 -6.56 -62.39
C GLY A 742 -21.48 -7.81 -62.45
N GLY A 743 -22.59 -7.80 -61.68
CA GLY A 743 -23.56 -8.90 -61.65
C GLY A 743 -23.01 -10.18 -61.03
N LYS A 744 -23.71 -11.32 -61.27
CA LYS A 744 -23.40 -12.61 -60.64
C LYS A 744 -22.10 -13.27 -61.08
N ILE A 745 -21.57 -12.87 -62.26
CA ILE A 745 -20.36 -13.46 -62.85
C ILE A 745 -19.09 -12.71 -62.43
N LEU A 746 -19.18 -11.54 -61.86
CA LEU A 746 -18.06 -10.88 -61.23
C LEU A 746 -17.76 -11.53 -59.90
N GLU A 747 -16.66 -12.28 -59.81
CA GLU A 747 -16.25 -13.02 -58.62
C GLU A 747 -15.43 -12.14 -57.68
N HIS A 748 -14.49 -11.38 -58.25
CA HIS A 748 -13.55 -10.56 -57.49
C HIS A 748 -13.10 -9.34 -58.30
N PHE A 749 -12.70 -8.28 -57.63
CA PHE A 749 -12.01 -7.15 -58.24
C PHE A 749 -10.98 -6.62 -57.23
N GLU A 750 -9.87 -6.15 -57.78
CA GLU A 750 -8.72 -5.70 -56.99
C GLU A 750 -8.15 -4.41 -57.57
N LEU A 751 -7.92 -3.41 -56.68
CA LEU A 751 -7.19 -2.19 -57.04
C LEU A 751 -5.70 -2.52 -57.00
N PHE A 752 -4.99 -2.35 -58.11
CA PHE A 752 -3.57 -2.66 -58.17
C PHE A 752 -2.67 -1.47 -58.49
N ASP A 753 -3.23 -0.33 -59.01
CA ASP A 753 -2.42 0.86 -59.22
C ASP A 753 -3.26 2.15 -59.07
N ILE A 754 -2.64 3.15 -58.41
CA ILE A 754 -3.10 4.55 -58.40
C ILE A 754 -1.90 5.43 -58.78
N TYR A 755 -2.06 6.21 -59.86
CA TYR A 755 -1.03 7.10 -60.33
C TYR A 755 -1.53 8.55 -60.37
N GLU A 756 -0.76 9.46 -59.79
CA GLU A 756 -0.90 10.90 -59.86
C GLU A 756 0.43 11.52 -60.30
N GLY A 757 0.52 12.03 -61.50
CA GLY A 757 1.75 12.61 -62.04
C GLY A 757 1.54 13.39 -63.33
N ASP A 758 2.62 13.82 -63.94
CA ASP A 758 2.63 14.73 -65.07
C ASP A 758 1.89 14.23 -66.36
N GLN A 759 1.59 12.91 -66.37
CA GLN A 759 0.84 12.30 -67.49
C GLN A 759 -0.68 12.35 -67.32
N ILE A 760 -1.14 12.85 -66.18
CA ILE A 760 -2.57 12.96 -65.85
C ILE A 760 -2.91 14.43 -65.65
N GLU A 761 -4.04 14.86 -66.18
CA GLU A 761 -4.51 16.22 -66.09
C GLU A 761 -4.73 16.64 -64.62
N ARG A 762 -4.40 17.88 -64.26
CA ARG A 762 -4.63 18.42 -62.92
C ARG A 762 -6.11 18.28 -62.53
N GLY A 763 -6.35 17.74 -61.33
CA GLY A 763 -7.72 17.46 -60.85
C GLY A 763 -8.17 16.01 -61.08
N PHE A 764 -7.33 15.21 -61.75
CA PHE A 764 -7.60 13.80 -61.99
C PHE A 764 -6.50 12.89 -61.41
N LYS A 765 -6.82 11.62 -61.25
CA LYS A 765 -5.90 10.52 -60.91
C LYS A 765 -6.17 9.33 -61.83
N SER A 766 -5.14 8.52 -62.09
CA SER A 766 -5.32 7.23 -62.78
C SER A 766 -5.55 6.16 -61.73
N VAL A 767 -6.57 5.33 -61.97
CA VAL A 767 -6.91 4.21 -61.08
C VAL A 767 -7.05 2.96 -61.92
N ALA A 768 -6.41 1.88 -61.51
CA ALA A 768 -6.44 0.61 -62.25
C ALA A 768 -6.97 -0.55 -61.39
N TYR A 769 -7.90 -1.29 -61.97
CA TYR A 769 -8.51 -2.47 -61.32
C TYR A 769 -8.34 -3.71 -62.18
N SER A 770 -8.06 -4.85 -61.54
CA SER A 770 -8.19 -6.19 -62.13
C SER A 770 -9.55 -6.77 -61.75
N LEU A 771 -10.33 -7.20 -62.72
CA LEU A 771 -11.67 -7.76 -62.57
C LEU A 771 -11.65 -9.24 -62.88
N THR A 772 -12.05 -10.12 -62.00
CA THR A 772 -12.12 -11.58 -62.18
C THR A 772 -13.55 -12.01 -62.38
N PHE A 773 -13.84 -12.58 -63.57
CA PHE A 773 -15.14 -13.10 -63.96
C PHE A 773 -15.15 -14.61 -63.93
N ARG A 774 -16.16 -15.23 -63.34
CA ARG A 774 -16.35 -16.68 -63.28
C ARG A 774 -17.83 -17.05 -63.10
N SER A 775 -18.19 -18.18 -63.62
CA SER A 775 -19.49 -18.82 -63.34
C SER A 775 -19.29 -20.09 -62.54
N LYS A 776 -20.15 -20.35 -61.58
CA LYS A 776 -20.19 -21.61 -60.80
C LYS A 776 -20.79 -22.76 -61.61
N GLU A 777 -21.49 -22.48 -62.73
CA GLU A 777 -22.30 -23.44 -63.49
C GLU A 777 -21.67 -23.86 -64.83
N LYS A 778 -20.91 -22.96 -65.50
CA LYS A 778 -20.34 -23.20 -66.89
C LYS A 778 -19.09 -22.36 -67.11
N THR A 779 -18.32 -22.66 -68.18
CA THR A 779 -17.28 -21.77 -68.71
C THR A 779 -17.97 -20.55 -69.34
N LEU A 780 -17.49 -19.35 -68.98
CA LEU A 780 -18.02 -18.08 -69.50
C LEU A 780 -17.67 -17.89 -71.01
N GLU A 781 -18.63 -17.39 -71.78
CA GLU A 781 -18.40 -16.95 -73.12
C GLU A 781 -17.97 -15.49 -73.19
N GLU A 782 -17.20 -15.10 -74.21
CA GLU A 782 -16.69 -13.73 -74.41
C GLU A 782 -17.82 -12.70 -74.39
N ALA A 783 -18.98 -13.06 -74.98
CA ALA A 783 -20.15 -12.20 -75.07
C ALA A 783 -20.73 -11.85 -73.63
N GLU A 784 -20.69 -12.82 -72.69
CA GLU A 784 -21.17 -12.64 -71.35
C GLU A 784 -20.24 -11.72 -70.53
N ILE A 785 -18.93 -11.90 -70.71
CA ILE A 785 -17.90 -11.07 -70.08
C ILE A 785 -17.99 -9.65 -70.61
N ASN A 786 -18.05 -9.48 -71.92
CA ASN A 786 -18.16 -8.14 -72.53
C ASN A 786 -19.49 -7.44 -72.16
N GLY A 787 -20.58 -8.22 -71.94
CA GLY A 787 -21.84 -7.70 -71.45
C GLY A 787 -21.73 -7.13 -70.04
N ALA A 788 -21.01 -7.83 -69.13
CA ALA A 788 -20.74 -7.38 -67.77
C ALA A 788 -19.78 -6.17 -67.75
N MET A 789 -18.72 -6.26 -68.55
CA MET A 789 -17.77 -5.16 -68.68
C MET A 789 -18.44 -3.87 -69.16
N ASN A 790 -19.27 -3.93 -70.18
CA ASN A 790 -20.00 -2.76 -70.66
C ASN A 790 -20.94 -2.14 -69.63
N LYS A 791 -21.56 -2.96 -68.76
CA LYS A 791 -22.41 -2.44 -67.69
C LYS A 791 -21.56 -1.69 -66.66
N ILE A 792 -20.40 -2.23 -66.30
CA ILE A 792 -19.46 -1.60 -65.37
C ILE A 792 -18.99 -0.28 -66.00
N LEU A 793 -18.48 -0.29 -67.22
CA LEU A 793 -17.94 0.89 -67.88
C LEU A 793 -18.98 1.99 -68.03
N ASN A 794 -20.22 1.68 -68.43
CA ASN A 794 -21.29 2.65 -68.51
C ASN A 794 -21.67 3.23 -67.14
N GLY A 795 -21.58 2.43 -66.08
CA GLY A 795 -21.79 2.92 -64.73
C GLY A 795 -20.71 3.90 -64.32
N LEU A 796 -19.45 3.59 -64.59
CA LEU A 796 -18.30 4.45 -64.28
C LEU A 796 -18.34 5.74 -65.17
N GLU A 797 -18.67 5.65 -66.41
CA GLU A 797 -18.83 6.82 -67.28
C GLU A 797 -19.94 7.77 -66.77
N GLY A 798 -21.04 7.22 -66.24
CA GLY A 798 -22.08 7.99 -65.56
C GLY A 798 -21.61 8.75 -64.33
N MET A 799 -20.49 8.38 -63.77
CA MET A 799 -19.82 9.08 -62.65
C MET A 799 -18.76 10.10 -63.20
N GLY A 800 -18.61 10.28 -64.46
CA GLY A 800 -17.57 11.17 -65.03
C GLY A 800 -16.20 10.52 -65.16
N ILE A 801 -16.08 9.20 -64.97
CA ILE A 801 -14.86 8.42 -65.06
C ILE A 801 -14.64 7.95 -66.47
N GLN A 802 -13.46 8.13 -67.04
CA GLN A 802 -13.13 7.74 -68.42
C GLN A 802 -12.04 6.65 -68.41
N LEU A 803 -12.13 5.74 -69.38
CA LEU A 803 -11.03 4.81 -69.58
C LEU A 803 -9.76 5.56 -70.09
N ARG A 804 -8.64 5.19 -69.48
CA ARG A 804 -7.32 5.68 -69.95
C ARG A 804 -6.99 4.96 -71.20
N LYS A 805 -6.72 5.77 -72.25
CA LYS A 805 -6.37 5.26 -73.61
C LYS A 805 -4.89 4.84 -73.59
#